data_c7c76644eff7f0af6bfc95caf2cf73b8
#
_entry.id   c7c76644eff7f0af6bfc95caf2cf73b8
#
_cell.length_a   1.000
_cell.length_b   1.000
_cell.length_c   1.000
_cell.angle_alpha   90.00
_cell.angle_beta   90.00
_cell.angle_gamma   90.00
#
_symmetry.space_group_name_H-M   'P 1'
#
loop_
_entity.id
_entity.type
_entity.pdbx_description
1 polymer ?
#
loop_
_entity_poly.entity_id
_entity_poly.type
_entity_poly.pdbx_seq_one_letter_code
_entity_poly.pdbx_strand_id
1 'polypeptide(L)'
;MERRTFLSLVAGSLIGPQLPDVAAASGAGADHAAGPGGDPTHSAAPEEIHPGVWRLTFGTPEAITPVRTRRYPPAAAALAALPAAGPLPIAITGEATRRGYLLRLPLAPNEMVYGLGLQLQSFVQRGLKKLLRVNADPVVDSGDSHAPVPFYVTTRGYGVLIDTARYATVYAGSKPRAGAAAAPAAESGTDLTQEALPSAYGRFRFHEPSEVLVEVPRAAGVDVYVFAGPALRQAVQRYNLFSGGGALPPRWGLGVWYRCERDFARADVERLAAEFRARRIPCDVLGLEPGWQTHAYSCSYVWSGRFPDPAAMVAGLARDGYRLNLWEHAFVHPSSPLHAPLAAHAGDYLVWDGLVPDFLGAEARSAFGAFHAREHLALGVSGYKLDECDNSDYTRNWSFPELSQFPSGADGEQMHALFGLRYQDAVEAEVERRGARTYGLARSSGALAAPYPYALYSDLYDHAAFIRAVGKAGLSGLLWTPEVRDAASPEELVRRLQSAVLSPVALVNAWYIRNPPWKQVDREANNAGRFAAGWEAVEARCRRVLGLRMQLVPYLHAAFVRYHREGVPPFRPLVLDHPDDVRTWTVDDQYLVGDALLAAPVVAGEPSRSVYLPAGDWYSFWSGERLTGGRRVDVRPSLDEVPLFVRAGALLPLARVTPHTGDPASGELGVRVYGDADAECALYEDDGRHPAGLTEVRLRWRAGQPRGELRRAGPARDPHYRVVAWERVG
;
A
#
# COMPACT_ATOMS: atom_id res chain seq x y z
N MET A 1 -2.20 -22.04 16.88
CA MET A 1 -2.09 -21.40 18.21
C MET A 1 -2.91 -20.14 18.15
N GLU A 2 -3.97 -20.09 18.92
CA GLU A 2 -4.99 -19.05 18.85
C GLU A 2 -4.49 -17.72 19.39
N ARG A 3 -4.51 -16.69 18.55
CA ARG A 3 -4.16 -15.30 18.92
C ARG A 3 -5.32 -14.54 19.62
N ARG A 4 -6.40 -15.21 20.06
CA ARG A 4 -7.64 -14.52 20.52
C ARG A 4 -8.02 -14.67 21.98
N THR A 5 -7.16 -15.11 22.90
CA THR A 5 -7.60 -15.29 24.31
C THR A 5 -6.59 -14.75 25.32
N PHE A 6 -6.28 -13.42 25.30
CA PHE A 6 -5.52 -12.83 26.42
C PHE A 6 -5.81 -11.33 26.67
N LEU A 7 -7.03 -10.88 26.51
CA LEU A 7 -7.44 -9.54 26.95
C LEU A 7 -8.75 -9.56 27.74
N SER A 8 -8.83 -10.42 28.76
CA SER A 8 -9.79 -10.25 29.83
C SER A 8 -9.31 -11.08 31.01
N LEU A 9 -8.71 -10.40 31.96
CA LEU A 9 -8.64 -10.72 33.40
C LEU A 9 -7.37 -10.10 34.03
N VAL A 10 -7.43 -8.84 34.42
CA VAL A 10 -6.80 -8.30 35.62
C VAL A 10 -7.57 -7.05 36.03
N ALA A 11 -8.65 -7.25 36.76
CA ALA A 11 -9.18 -6.27 37.68
C ALA A 11 -9.18 -6.96 39.05
N GLY A 12 -8.20 -6.64 39.87
CA GLY A 12 -8.07 -7.24 41.19
C GLY A 12 -6.98 -6.59 42.03
N SER A 13 -7.40 -5.66 42.88
CA SER A 13 -6.80 -5.29 44.18
C SER A 13 -5.41 -4.68 44.21
N LEU A 14 -5.38 -3.35 44.27
CA LEU A 14 -4.26 -2.55 44.79
C LEU A 14 -4.26 -2.57 46.32
N ILE A 15 -3.25 -3.15 46.91
CA ILE A 15 -2.77 -2.84 48.26
C ILE A 15 -1.33 -2.34 48.08
N GLY A 16 -1.12 -1.05 48.28
CA GLY A 16 0.20 -0.43 48.18
C GLY A 16 0.98 -0.51 49.48
N PRO A 17 2.31 -0.61 49.41
CA PRO A 17 3.17 -0.23 50.54
C PRO A 17 3.56 1.26 50.41
N GLN A 18 3.50 1.97 51.54
CA GLN A 18 3.98 3.33 51.71
C GLN A 18 5.50 3.42 51.48
N LEU A 19 5.91 4.42 50.70
CA LEU A 19 7.29 4.84 50.57
C LEU A 19 7.66 5.78 51.73
N PRO A 20 8.88 5.73 52.23
CA PRO A 20 9.33 6.65 53.30
C PRO A 20 9.72 8.04 52.70
N ASP A 21 9.46 9.06 53.50
CA ASP A 21 9.83 10.47 53.25
C ASP A 21 11.36 10.62 53.03
N VAL A 22 11.73 11.21 51.90
CA VAL A 22 13.10 11.69 51.68
C VAL A 22 13.14 13.17 51.92
N ALA A 23 13.87 13.51 52.99
CA ALA A 23 14.13 14.89 53.39
C ALA A 23 14.84 15.69 52.28
N ALA A 24 14.38 16.91 52.10
CA ALA A 24 14.99 17.89 51.21
C ALA A 24 16.38 18.30 51.70
N ALA A 25 17.40 18.00 50.92
CA ALA A 25 18.72 18.61 51.07
C ALA A 25 18.85 19.79 50.12
N SER A 26 18.86 20.97 50.67
CA SER A 26 19.25 22.22 49.97
C SER A 26 20.77 22.20 49.68
N GLY A 27 21.10 22.07 48.39
CA GLY A 27 22.49 22.13 47.91
C GLY A 27 22.65 23.14 46.79
N ALA A 28 23.49 24.07 47.04
CA ALA A 28 24.02 25.22 46.30
C ALA A 28 23.95 25.16 44.75
N GLY A 29 23.66 26.34 44.18
CA GLY A 29 23.70 26.62 42.75
C GLY A 29 25.04 26.29 42.09
N ALA A 30 24.94 25.58 40.98
CA ALA A 30 25.96 25.56 39.96
C ALA A 30 25.42 26.34 38.76
N ASP A 31 26.02 27.49 38.53
CA ASP A 31 25.88 28.25 37.29
C ASP A 31 26.25 27.37 36.11
N HIS A 32 25.25 26.91 35.38
CA HIS A 32 25.48 26.41 34.04
C HIS A 32 25.49 27.58 33.08
N ALA A 33 26.71 27.99 32.73
CA ALA A 33 26.96 28.89 31.63
C ALA A 33 26.20 28.41 30.40
N ALA A 34 25.29 29.27 29.89
CA ALA A 34 24.71 29.14 28.59
C ALA A 34 25.84 29.07 27.56
N GLY A 35 26.01 27.94 26.90
CA GLY A 35 26.85 27.85 25.73
C GLY A 35 26.35 28.82 24.66
N PRO A 36 27.22 29.31 23.74
CA PRO A 36 26.86 30.32 22.78
C PRO A 36 25.64 29.86 21.97
N GLY A 37 24.57 30.67 22.03
CA GLY A 37 23.37 30.48 21.22
C GLY A 37 23.77 30.47 19.74
N GLY A 38 23.81 29.30 19.14
CA GLY A 38 23.87 29.18 17.71
C GLY A 38 22.57 29.76 17.14
N ASP A 39 22.72 30.62 16.16
CA ASP A 39 21.60 31.19 15.40
C ASP A 39 20.65 30.04 14.92
N PRO A 40 19.38 30.03 15.28
CA PRO A 40 18.47 28.89 15.04
C PRO A 40 18.08 28.68 13.56
N THR A 41 18.70 29.34 12.60
CA THR A 41 18.24 29.43 11.22
C THR A 41 19.31 29.08 10.16
N HIS A 42 20.13 28.06 10.35
CA HIS A 42 21.02 27.63 9.27
C HIS A 42 20.42 26.40 8.55
N SER A 43 19.50 26.68 7.59
CA SER A 43 19.37 25.80 6.42
C SER A 43 20.38 26.24 5.37
N ALA A 44 21.04 25.30 4.69
CA ALA A 44 21.66 25.62 3.39
C ALA A 44 20.56 26.21 2.48
N ALA A 45 20.94 27.07 1.51
CA ALA A 45 19.98 27.61 0.57
C ALA A 45 19.19 26.48 -0.08
N PRO A 46 17.85 26.60 -0.23
CA PRO A 46 17.04 25.57 -0.92
C PRO A 46 17.60 25.30 -2.31
N GLU A 47 17.74 24.02 -2.65
CA GLU A 47 18.24 23.57 -3.94
C GLU A 47 17.13 22.90 -4.73
N GLU A 48 16.80 23.38 -5.93
CA GLU A 48 15.91 22.67 -6.85
C GLU A 48 16.69 21.59 -7.59
N ILE A 49 16.54 20.33 -7.15
CA ILE A 49 17.30 19.19 -7.69
C ILE A 49 16.65 18.53 -8.92
N HIS A 50 15.35 18.72 -9.09
CA HIS A 50 14.58 18.42 -10.29
C HIS A 50 13.44 19.43 -10.42
N PRO A 51 12.83 19.64 -11.58
CA PRO A 51 11.71 20.57 -11.74
C PRO A 51 10.61 20.36 -10.70
N GLY A 52 10.43 21.32 -9.79
CA GLY A 52 9.48 21.26 -8.68
C GLY A 52 9.83 20.31 -7.55
N VAL A 53 11.07 19.81 -7.49
CA VAL A 53 11.58 19.01 -6.36
C VAL A 53 12.74 19.74 -5.70
N TRP A 54 12.50 20.22 -4.50
CA TRP A 54 13.46 21.01 -3.72
C TRP A 54 14.08 20.18 -2.61
N ARG A 55 15.37 20.34 -2.37
CA ARG A 55 16.07 19.82 -1.19
C ARG A 55 16.42 20.96 -0.27
N LEU A 56 16.16 20.80 1.02
CA LEU A 56 16.55 21.67 2.11
C LEU A 56 17.33 20.83 3.11
N THR A 57 18.55 21.23 3.43
CA THR A 57 19.41 20.52 4.39
C THR A 57 19.48 21.28 5.69
N PHE A 58 19.13 20.65 6.79
CA PHE A 58 19.17 21.18 8.14
C PHE A 58 20.18 20.41 8.99
N GLY A 59 21.11 21.09 9.65
CA GLY A 59 22.15 20.47 10.47
C GLY A 59 23.02 19.48 9.68
N THR A 60 23.34 18.36 10.30
CA THR A 60 24.14 17.26 9.68
C THR A 60 23.27 16.02 9.51
N PRO A 61 22.72 15.77 8.31
CA PRO A 61 21.89 14.59 8.04
C PRO A 61 22.66 13.27 8.22
N GLU A 62 21.94 12.22 8.64
CA GLU A 62 22.49 10.88 8.79
C GLU A 62 22.88 10.25 7.44
N ALA A 63 23.84 9.33 7.45
CA ALA A 63 24.30 8.62 6.25
C ALA A 63 23.32 7.55 5.77
N ILE A 64 22.52 6.97 6.69
CA ILE A 64 21.59 5.88 6.41
C ILE A 64 20.16 6.44 6.47
N THR A 65 19.61 6.72 5.28
CA THR A 65 18.26 7.25 5.09
C THR A 65 17.59 6.58 3.88
N PRO A 66 16.26 6.66 3.73
CA PRO A 66 15.57 6.14 2.56
C PRO A 66 16.12 6.66 1.23
N VAL A 67 16.39 7.97 1.12
CA VAL A 67 16.90 8.57 -0.13
C VAL A 67 18.33 8.16 -0.42
N ARG A 68 19.19 8.06 0.59
CA ARG A 68 20.61 7.70 0.43
C ARG A 68 20.83 6.22 0.17
N THR A 69 19.91 5.36 0.62
CA THR A 69 19.97 3.90 0.44
C THR A 69 19.08 3.38 -0.67
N ARG A 70 18.38 4.24 -1.41
CA ARG A 70 17.45 3.85 -2.48
C ARG A 70 18.15 3.07 -3.59
N ARG A 71 17.42 2.11 -4.17
CA ARG A 71 17.85 1.37 -5.35
C ARG A 71 17.52 2.10 -6.65
N TYR A 72 16.31 2.63 -6.77
CA TYR A 72 15.82 3.26 -7.99
C TYR A 72 16.16 4.75 -8.01
N PRO A 73 16.84 5.24 -9.08
CA PRO A 73 17.06 6.67 -9.26
C PRO A 73 15.75 7.38 -9.63
N PRO A 74 15.66 8.71 -9.46
CA PRO A 74 14.54 9.48 -9.94
C PRO A 74 14.31 9.32 -11.44
N ALA A 75 13.04 9.25 -11.85
CA ALA A 75 12.63 9.24 -13.25
C ALA A 75 12.74 10.68 -13.83
N ALA A 76 13.98 11.18 -14.02
CA ALA A 76 14.27 12.58 -14.32
C ALA A 76 13.54 13.11 -15.56
N ALA A 77 13.47 12.32 -16.64
CA ALA A 77 12.77 12.72 -17.87
C ALA A 77 11.26 12.91 -17.64
N ALA A 78 10.65 12.01 -16.84
CA ALA A 78 9.23 12.12 -16.51
C ALA A 78 8.95 13.28 -15.55
N LEU A 79 9.85 13.55 -14.59
CA LEU A 79 9.78 14.75 -13.74
C LEU A 79 9.83 16.03 -14.55
N ALA A 80 10.73 16.11 -15.55
CA ALA A 80 10.84 17.27 -16.43
C ALA A 80 9.63 17.48 -17.34
N ALA A 81 8.87 16.42 -17.63
CA ALA A 81 7.66 16.49 -18.46
C ALA A 81 6.41 16.97 -17.71
N LEU A 82 6.45 17.03 -16.37
CA LEU A 82 5.33 17.52 -15.58
C LEU A 82 5.15 19.04 -15.73
N PRO A 83 3.93 19.57 -15.55
CA PRO A 83 3.68 21.01 -15.54
C PRO A 83 4.60 21.75 -14.56
N ALA A 84 5.00 22.96 -14.90
CA ALA A 84 5.84 23.79 -14.03
C ALA A 84 5.20 23.96 -12.65
N ALA A 85 6.04 23.87 -11.60
CA ALA A 85 5.58 23.85 -10.22
C ALA A 85 5.59 25.22 -9.53
N GLY A 86 6.26 26.21 -10.10
CA GLY A 86 6.50 27.50 -9.43
C GLY A 86 7.62 27.42 -8.39
N PRO A 87 7.81 28.48 -7.60
CA PRO A 87 8.83 28.55 -6.57
C PRO A 87 8.54 27.57 -5.39
N LEU A 88 9.50 27.47 -4.47
CA LEU A 88 9.33 26.71 -3.23
C LEU A 88 8.06 27.17 -2.48
N PRO A 89 7.08 26.28 -2.24
CA PRO A 89 5.75 26.68 -1.80
C PRO A 89 5.64 26.92 -0.28
N ILE A 90 6.66 26.56 0.49
CA ILE A 90 6.65 26.60 1.95
C ILE A 90 7.99 27.01 2.52
N ALA A 91 7.99 27.83 3.55
CA ALA A 91 9.17 28.15 4.35
C ALA A 91 9.26 27.14 5.50
N ILE A 92 10.38 26.44 5.62
CA ILE A 92 10.64 25.45 6.67
C ILE A 92 11.75 25.97 7.57
N THR A 93 11.59 25.81 8.88
CA THR A 93 12.65 26.09 9.85
C THR A 93 12.98 24.84 10.64
N GLY A 94 14.23 24.75 11.10
CA GLY A 94 14.69 23.61 11.87
C GLY A 94 15.64 24.05 12.99
N GLU A 95 15.63 23.29 14.09
CA GLU A 95 16.51 23.54 15.23
C GLU A 95 16.96 22.24 15.89
N ALA A 96 18.19 22.20 16.36
CA ALA A 96 18.70 21.12 17.19
C ALA A 96 18.09 21.21 18.59
N THR A 97 17.66 20.07 19.13
CA THR A 97 17.11 19.97 20.49
C THR A 97 17.89 18.92 21.29
N ARG A 98 17.64 18.83 22.59
CA ARG A 98 18.23 17.76 23.43
C ARG A 98 17.77 16.35 23.03
N ARG A 99 16.69 16.21 22.26
CA ARG A 99 16.11 14.91 21.85
C ARG A 99 16.47 14.52 20.43
N GLY A 100 16.99 15.45 19.64
CA GLY A 100 17.28 15.28 18.21
C GLY A 100 17.05 16.57 17.44
N TYR A 101 16.43 16.46 16.26
CA TYR A 101 16.16 17.60 15.39
C TYR A 101 14.66 17.89 15.30
N LEU A 102 14.27 19.16 15.38
CA LEU A 102 12.89 19.62 15.27
C LEU A 102 12.72 20.46 14.01
N LEU A 103 11.71 20.12 13.22
CA LEU A 103 11.30 20.91 12.05
C LEU A 103 9.94 21.55 12.31
N ARG A 104 9.76 22.77 11.81
CA ARG A 104 8.51 23.54 11.84
C ARG A 104 8.09 23.89 10.42
N LEU A 105 6.88 23.48 10.05
CA LEU A 105 6.33 23.62 8.71
C LEU A 105 4.94 24.29 8.82
N PRO A 106 4.80 25.56 8.40
CA PRO A 106 3.54 26.30 8.56
C PRO A 106 2.40 25.66 7.79
N LEU A 107 1.20 25.65 8.39
CA LEU A 107 -0.07 25.26 7.77
C LEU A 107 -0.99 26.46 7.70
N ALA A 108 -1.50 26.75 6.51
CA ALA A 108 -2.50 27.78 6.31
C ALA A 108 -3.88 27.38 6.91
N PRO A 109 -4.78 28.36 7.13
CA PRO A 109 -6.17 28.06 7.43
C PRO A 109 -6.79 27.10 6.39
N ASN A 110 -7.58 26.16 6.86
CA ASN A 110 -8.28 25.15 6.03
C ASN A 110 -7.39 24.25 5.16
N GLU A 111 -6.08 24.26 5.33
CA GLU A 111 -5.16 23.35 4.63
C GLU A 111 -5.26 21.96 5.23
N MET A 112 -5.66 20.95 4.44
CA MET A 112 -5.72 19.55 4.87
C MET A 112 -4.39 18.85 4.63
N VAL A 113 -4.07 17.89 5.51
CA VAL A 113 -2.86 17.07 5.48
C VAL A 113 -3.24 15.61 5.30
N TYR A 114 -2.63 14.92 4.33
CA TYR A 114 -2.84 13.51 4.03
C TYR A 114 -1.49 12.79 3.93
N GLY A 115 -1.52 11.45 3.91
CA GLY A 115 -0.31 10.64 3.75
C GLY A 115 0.16 10.02 5.05
N LEU A 116 1.45 10.14 5.36
CA LEU A 116 2.17 9.48 6.44
C LEU A 116 2.17 7.95 6.36
N GLY A 117 2.10 7.42 5.13
CA GLY A 117 2.15 6.00 4.86
C GLY A 117 0.80 5.30 5.02
N LEU A 118 0.86 4.01 5.35
CA LEU A 118 -0.33 3.18 5.53
C LEU A 118 -0.95 3.40 6.91
N GLN A 119 -1.78 4.45 7.02
CA GLN A 119 -2.51 4.77 8.25
C GLN A 119 -3.96 4.27 8.13
N LEU A 120 -4.26 3.07 8.62
CA LEU A 120 -5.54 2.39 8.40
C LEU A 120 -6.73 3.09 9.07
N GLN A 121 -6.50 3.76 10.21
CA GLN A 121 -7.56 4.30 11.06
C GLN A 121 -8.01 5.72 10.67
N SER A 122 -7.13 6.52 10.07
CA SER A 122 -7.43 7.93 9.73
C SER A 122 -7.07 8.27 8.29
N PHE A 123 -7.94 9.03 7.63
CA PHE A 123 -7.71 9.55 6.27
C PHE A 123 -7.01 10.91 6.31
N VAL A 124 -7.58 11.87 7.02
CA VAL A 124 -7.01 13.20 7.25
C VAL A 124 -6.07 13.13 8.44
N GLN A 125 -4.87 13.69 8.29
CA GLN A 125 -3.85 13.68 9.34
C GLN A 125 -3.83 14.98 10.16
N ARG A 126 -4.39 16.09 9.63
CA ARG A 126 -4.45 17.36 10.37
C ARG A 126 -5.23 17.17 11.68
N GLY A 127 -4.61 17.58 12.78
CA GLY A 127 -5.14 17.41 14.10
C GLY A 127 -4.63 16.20 14.86
N LEU A 128 -3.81 15.38 14.24
CA LEU A 128 -3.32 14.14 14.83
C LEU A 128 -1.81 14.21 15.13
N LYS A 129 -1.42 13.44 16.13
CA LYS A 129 -0.03 13.07 16.40
C LYS A 129 0.23 11.68 15.85
N LYS A 130 1.32 11.49 15.11
CA LYS A 130 1.74 10.20 14.58
C LYS A 130 3.20 9.92 14.94
N LEU A 131 3.46 8.81 15.60
CA LEU A 131 4.79 8.23 15.72
C LEU A 131 4.99 7.26 14.55
N LEU A 132 5.89 7.58 13.63
CA LEU A 132 6.11 6.81 12.42
C LEU A 132 7.07 5.65 12.71
N ARG A 133 6.50 4.55 13.20
CA ARG A 133 7.22 3.32 13.55
C ARG A 133 6.64 2.15 12.74
N VAL A 134 7.52 1.35 12.15
CA VAL A 134 7.11 0.08 11.54
C VAL A 134 6.65 -0.84 12.65
N ASN A 135 5.40 -1.28 12.62
CA ASN A 135 4.85 -2.21 13.59
C ASN A 135 3.69 -3.02 13.02
N ALA A 136 3.62 -4.29 13.41
CA ALA A 136 2.58 -5.20 13.01
C ALA A 136 1.23 -4.87 13.66
N ASP A 137 0.16 -5.05 12.90
CA ASP A 137 -1.24 -5.04 13.38
C ASP A 137 -1.59 -3.87 14.34
N PRO A 138 -1.33 -2.61 13.97
CA PRO A 138 -1.61 -1.47 14.84
C PRO A 138 -3.12 -1.32 15.05
N VAL A 139 -3.57 -1.38 16.29
CA VAL A 139 -4.98 -1.25 16.67
C VAL A 139 -5.37 0.18 17.08
N VAL A 140 -4.37 1.02 17.36
CA VAL A 140 -4.56 2.41 17.79
C VAL A 140 -4.03 3.35 16.72
N ASP A 141 -4.69 4.48 16.54
CA ASP A 141 -4.30 5.51 15.55
C ASP A 141 -3.10 6.36 16.03
N SER A 142 -2.02 5.69 16.44
CA SER A 142 -0.81 6.29 17.01
C SER A 142 0.25 6.68 15.96
N GLY A 143 0.16 6.11 14.76
CA GLY A 143 1.16 6.25 13.71
C GLY A 143 1.93 4.98 13.37
N ASP A 144 1.91 3.99 14.27
CA ASP A 144 2.42 2.65 13.99
C ASP A 144 1.71 2.05 12.78
N SER A 145 2.45 1.45 11.87
CA SER A 145 1.87 0.74 10.73
C SER A 145 2.88 -0.18 10.05
N HIS A 146 2.39 -1.05 9.17
CA HIS A 146 3.25 -1.92 8.34
C HIS A 146 4.18 -1.12 7.41
N ALA A 147 3.79 0.09 7.02
CA ALA A 147 4.56 0.95 6.15
C ALA A 147 4.33 2.44 6.49
N PRO A 148 4.91 2.93 7.59
CA PRO A 148 4.94 4.36 7.85
C PRO A 148 5.86 5.02 6.84
N VAL A 149 5.44 6.18 6.31
CA VAL A 149 6.23 6.96 5.37
C VAL A 149 6.28 8.39 5.89
N PRO A 150 7.44 8.97 6.17
CA PRO A 150 7.56 10.35 6.63
C PRO A 150 7.36 11.35 5.47
N PHE A 151 6.27 11.11 4.72
CA PHE A 151 5.82 11.93 3.60
C PHE A 151 4.35 12.28 3.76
N TYR A 152 4.04 13.56 3.64
CA TYR A 152 2.66 14.04 3.61
C TYR A 152 2.43 14.98 2.42
N VAL A 153 1.18 15.13 2.02
CA VAL A 153 0.74 16.07 0.99
C VAL A 153 -0.40 16.93 1.52
N THR A 154 -0.58 18.12 0.93
CA THR A 154 -1.61 19.05 1.37
C THR A 154 -2.50 19.52 0.23
N THR A 155 -3.69 20.01 0.58
CA THR A 155 -4.62 20.61 -0.39
C THR A 155 -4.07 21.87 -1.07
N ARG A 156 -2.94 22.42 -0.61
CA ARG A 156 -2.25 23.54 -1.29
C ARG A 156 -1.33 23.11 -2.42
N GLY A 157 -1.30 21.81 -2.77
CA GLY A 157 -0.57 21.32 -3.93
C GLY A 157 0.91 21.07 -3.69
N TYR A 158 1.36 20.87 -2.46
CA TYR A 158 2.72 20.44 -2.18
C TYR A 158 2.75 19.19 -1.28
N GLY A 159 3.87 18.47 -1.36
CA GLY A 159 4.21 17.36 -0.48
C GLY A 159 5.57 17.57 0.16
N VAL A 160 5.77 16.96 1.33
CA VAL A 160 7.04 17.05 2.09
C VAL A 160 7.46 15.66 2.51
N LEU A 161 8.68 15.26 2.17
CA LEU A 161 9.37 14.07 2.66
C LEU A 161 10.46 14.48 3.65
N ILE A 162 10.43 13.92 4.84
CA ILE A 162 11.50 14.02 5.82
C ILE A 162 12.40 12.80 5.63
N ASP A 163 13.63 12.99 5.16
CA ASP A 163 14.51 11.88 4.82
C ASP A 163 15.22 11.33 6.06
N THR A 164 14.53 10.46 6.77
CA THR A 164 15.02 9.82 7.99
C THR A 164 14.57 8.37 8.08
N ALA A 165 15.42 7.53 8.67
CA ALA A 165 15.12 6.17 9.10
C ALA A 165 14.83 6.08 10.61
N ARG A 166 14.72 7.24 11.32
CA ARG A 166 14.35 7.31 12.72
C ARG A 166 12.83 7.26 12.90
N TYR A 167 12.37 6.89 14.08
CA TYR A 167 10.96 6.92 14.46
C TYR A 167 10.49 8.38 14.64
N ALA A 168 10.32 9.08 13.53
CA ALA A 168 9.89 10.45 13.54
C ALA A 168 8.49 10.62 14.12
N THR A 169 8.31 11.65 14.95
CA THR A 169 6.98 12.02 15.45
C THR A 169 6.47 13.25 14.72
N VAL A 170 5.29 13.14 14.13
CA VAL A 170 4.63 14.21 13.38
C VAL A 170 3.42 14.71 14.17
N TYR A 171 3.37 16.01 14.46
CA TYR A 171 2.23 16.70 15.07
C TYR A 171 1.60 17.59 13.99
N ALA A 172 0.57 17.12 13.34
CA ALA A 172 -0.04 17.83 12.22
C ALA A 172 -1.11 18.83 12.70
N GLY A 173 -0.77 20.09 12.85
CA GLY A 173 -1.69 21.15 13.25
C GLY A 173 -1.46 21.69 14.67
N SER A 174 -0.24 21.63 15.16
CA SER A 174 0.18 22.25 16.42
C SER A 174 0.06 23.77 16.34
N LYS A 175 -0.26 24.41 17.47
CA LYS A 175 -0.32 25.88 17.59
C LYS A 175 0.76 26.34 18.54
N PRO A 176 1.73 27.14 18.07
CA PRO A 176 2.70 27.77 18.95
C PRO A 176 2.01 28.78 19.86
N ARG A 177 2.52 28.95 21.08
CA ARG A 177 2.08 30.03 21.95
C ARG A 177 2.41 31.38 21.30
N ALA A 178 1.41 32.20 21.06
CA ALA A 178 1.63 33.59 20.65
C ALA A 178 2.49 34.31 21.71
N GLY A 179 3.42 35.17 21.28
CA GLY A 179 4.22 35.98 22.20
C GLY A 179 3.35 36.81 23.13
N ALA A 180 3.89 37.27 24.25
CA ALA A 180 3.15 37.94 25.34
C ALA A 180 2.32 39.19 24.93
N ALA A 181 2.44 39.68 23.70
CA ALA A 181 1.74 40.83 23.17
C ALA A 181 0.34 40.55 22.55
N ALA A 182 -0.08 39.31 22.41
CA ALA A 182 -1.36 38.95 21.81
C ALA A 182 -2.06 37.91 22.69
N ALA A 183 -2.57 38.31 23.84
CA ALA A 183 -3.63 37.52 24.45
C ALA A 183 -4.90 37.74 23.59
N PRO A 184 -5.48 36.70 22.97
CA PRO A 184 -6.79 36.86 22.36
C PRO A 184 -7.75 37.33 23.43
N ALA A 185 -8.62 38.28 23.07
CA ALA A 185 -9.74 38.68 23.94
C ALA A 185 -10.44 37.39 24.38
N ALA A 186 -10.58 37.21 25.70
CA ALA A 186 -11.28 36.06 26.25
C ALA A 186 -12.70 36.06 25.64
N GLU A 187 -13.00 35.13 24.75
CA GLU A 187 -14.38 34.85 24.39
C GLU A 187 -15.08 34.45 25.68
N SER A 188 -16.06 35.25 26.05
CA SER A 188 -16.86 35.07 27.24
C SER A 188 -17.34 33.63 27.38
N GLY A 189 -17.04 33.05 28.52
CA GLY A 189 -17.43 31.76 29.06
C GLY A 189 -18.17 30.82 28.14
N THR A 190 -17.50 29.80 27.67
CA THR A 190 -18.16 28.63 27.09
C THR A 190 -18.86 27.93 28.23
N ASP A 191 -20.19 27.97 28.23
CA ASP A 191 -21.02 27.19 29.14
C ASP A 191 -20.73 25.70 28.84
N LEU A 192 -19.93 25.07 29.69
CA LEU A 192 -19.57 23.65 29.57
C LEU A 192 -20.70 22.79 30.16
N THR A 193 -21.91 22.88 29.60
CA THR A 193 -22.96 21.92 29.88
C THR A 193 -22.56 20.52 29.37
N GLN A 194 -23.09 19.47 29.98
CA GLN A 194 -22.80 18.10 29.55
C GLN A 194 -23.11 17.86 28.06
N GLU A 195 -24.04 18.61 27.47
CA GLU A 195 -24.37 18.55 26.05
C GLU A 195 -23.33 19.28 25.17
N ALA A 196 -22.66 20.31 25.69
CA ALA A 196 -21.63 21.07 24.98
C ALA A 196 -20.24 20.42 25.03
N LEU A 197 -19.97 19.52 25.99
CA LEU A 197 -18.69 18.86 26.17
C LEU A 197 -18.23 18.09 24.90
N PRO A 198 -19.05 17.22 24.26
CA PRO A 198 -18.64 16.54 23.04
C PRO A 198 -18.32 17.49 21.90
N SER A 199 -19.05 18.62 21.79
CA SER A 199 -18.79 19.62 20.76
C SER A 199 -17.54 20.47 21.04
N ALA A 200 -17.22 20.71 22.33
CA ALA A 200 -16.01 21.42 22.74
C ALA A 200 -14.73 20.57 22.52
N TYR A 201 -14.79 19.27 22.81
CA TYR A 201 -13.68 18.34 22.52
C TYR A 201 -13.53 18.01 21.02
N GLY A 202 -14.63 18.08 20.24
CA GLY A 202 -14.64 17.79 18.81
C GLY A 202 -14.38 18.98 17.89
N ARG A 203 -14.27 20.20 18.39
CA ARG A 203 -14.01 21.39 17.57
C ARG A 203 -12.55 21.52 17.23
N PHE A 204 -12.08 20.72 16.28
CA PHE A 204 -10.84 21.00 15.57
C PHE A 204 -11.05 22.26 14.70
N ARG A 205 -10.42 23.38 15.10
CA ARG A 205 -10.50 24.64 14.35
C ARG A 205 -9.46 24.62 13.22
N PHE A 206 -9.79 24.00 12.08
CA PHE A 206 -8.96 24.05 10.88
C PHE A 206 -8.83 25.46 10.28
N HIS A 207 -9.65 26.41 10.75
CA HIS A 207 -9.72 27.78 10.23
C HIS A 207 -8.57 28.67 10.69
N GLU A 208 -7.77 28.24 11.65
CA GLU A 208 -6.66 29.03 12.17
C GLU A 208 -5.32 28.55 11.59
N PRO A 209 -4.34 29.46 11.43
CA PRO A 209 -2.97 29.08 11.12
C PRO A 209 -2.42 28.14 12.19
N SER A 210 -1.66 27.15 11.77
CA SER A 210 -1.01 26.16 12.64
C SER A 210 0.29 25.70 11.99
N GLU A 211 0.91 24.66 12.52
CA GLU A 211 2.14 24.12 11.94
C GLU A 211 2.13 22.57 12.01
N VAL A 212 2.84 21.93 11.09
CA VAL A 212 3.29 20.57 11.27
C VAL A 212 4.65 20.65 12.01
N LEU A 213 4.71 20.03 13.19
CA LEU A 213 5.98 19.82 13.88
C LEU A 213 6.45 18.40 13.58
N VAL A 214 7.74 18.25 13.24
CA VAL A 214 8.35 16.94 13.06
C VAL A 214 9.56 16.83 13.97
N GLU A 215 9.49 15.92 14.92
CA GLU A 215 10.60 15.55 15.80
C GLU A 215 11.30 14.32 15.22
N VAL A 216 12.60 14.46 14.90
CA VAL A 216 13.47 13.37 14.45
C VAL A 216 14.42 13.03 15.60
N PRO A 217 14.19 11.94 16.35
CA PRO A 217 14.97 11.63 17.54
C PRO A 217 16.41 11.26 17.17
N ARG A 218 17.37 11.61 18.06
CA ARG A 218 18.81 11.31 17.93
C ARG A 218 19.51 11.93 16.71
N ALA A 219 18.80 12.53 15.76
CA ALA A 219 19.40 13.14 14.58
C ALA A 219 20.09 14.46 14.90
N ALA A 220 21.26 14.69 14.30
CA ALA A 220 21.96 15.98 14.34
C ALA A 220 21.55 16.92 13.20
N GLY A 221 20.71 16.43 12.31
CA GLY A 221 20.17 17.15 11.16
C GLY A 221 19.37 16.22 10.26
N VAL A 222 18.75 16.78 9.22
CA VAL A 222 17.89 16.06 8.32
C VAL A 222 17.80 16.75 6.96
N ASP A 223 17.76 15.97 5.87
CA ASP A 223 17.36 16.46 4.56
C ASP A 223 15.83 16.44 4.45
N VAL A 224 15.25 17.50 3.92
CA VAL A 224 13.82 17.64 3.65
C VAL A 224 13.61 17.84 2.16
N TYR A 225 12.75 17.03 1.55
CA TYR A 225 12.41 17.17 0.14
C TYR A 225 11.00 17.72 0.01
N VAL A 226 10.85 18.81 -0.77
CA VAL A 226 9.54 19.42 -1.05
C VAL A 226 9.19 19.18 -2.50
N PHE A 227 8.00 18.63 -2.72
CA PHE A 227 7.43 18.32 -4.02
C PHE A 227 6.33 19.33 -4.32
N ALA A 228 6.62 20.32 -5.12
CA ALA A 228 5.69 21.37 -5.46
C ALA A 228 4.83 20.99 -6.67
N GLY A 229 3.62 21.52 -6.75
CA GLY A 229 2.75 21.33 -7.91
C GLY A 229 1.68 22.41 -8.01
N PRO A 230 1.04 22.60 -9.17
CA PRO A 230 -0.14 23.45 -9.26
C PRO A 230 -1.33 22.88 -8.48
N ALA A 231 -1.31 21.57 -8.19
CA ALA A 231 -2.33 20.89 -7.39
C ALA A 231 -1.73 19.66 -6.67
N LEU A 232 -2.49 19.12 -5.71
CA LEU A 232 -2.14 17.95 -4.89
C LEU A 232 -1.68 16.75 -5.74
N ARG A 233 -2.35 16.51 -6.89
CA ARG A 233 -2.00 15.42 -7.80
C ARG A 233 -0.56 15.52 -8.31
N GLN A 234 -0.09 16.70 -8.73
CA GLN A 234 1.27 16.87 -9.25
C GLN A 234 2.33 16.71 -8.15
N ALA A 235 2.02 17.06 -6.90
CA ALA A 235 2.91 16.80 -5.79
C ALA A 235 3.11 15.28 -5.56
N VAL A 236 2.02 14.50 -5.59
CA VAL A 236 2.09 13.02 -5.51
C VAL A 236 2.81 12.42 -6.70
N GLN A 237 2.55 12.90 -7.93
CA GLN A 237 3.28 12.45 -9.13
C GLN A 237 4.78 12.69 -8.99
N ARG A 238 5.20 13.87 -8.53
CA ARG A 238 6.62 14.18 -8.31
C ARG A 238 7.25 13.27 -7.27
N TYR A 239 6.58 13.00 -6.17
CA TYR A 239 7.07 12.06 -5.18
C TYR A 239 7.26 10.66 -5.76
N ASN A 240 6.26 10.12 -6.48
CA ASN A 240 6.34 8.81 -7.10
C ASN A 240 7.43 8.74 -8.19
N LEU A 241 7.58 9.78 -9.01
CA LEU A 241 8.63 9.86 -10.03
C LEU A 241 10.02 10.07 -9.41
N PHE A 242 10.12 10.81 -8.31
CA PHE A 242 11.36 10.93 -7.53
C PHE A 242 11.75 9.59 -6.89
N SER A 243 10.79 8.74 -6.58
CA SER A 243 11.03 7.37 -6.09
C SER A 243 11.55 6.43 -7.19
N GLY A 244 11.39 6.78 -8.47
CA GLY A 244 11.79 5.97 -9.63
C GLY A 244 10.65 5.65 -10.60
N GLY A 245 9.46 6.22 -10.39
CA GLY A 245 8.21 5.88 -11.07
C GLY A 245 7.37 4.92 -10.26
N GLY A 246 6.19 4.54 -10.76
CA GLY A 246 5.34 3.57 -10.11
C GLY A 246 5.65 2.13 -10.52
N ALA A 247 5.25 1.16 -9.71
CA ALA A 247 5.33 -0.26 -10.03
C ALA A 247 4.60 -0.59 -11.34
N LEU A 248 5.14 -1.53 -12.10
CA LEU A 248 4.52 -2.05 -13.33
C LEU A 248 4.38 -3.58 -13.25
N PRO A 249 3.32 -4.09 -12.63
CA PRO A 249 3.08 -5.52 -12.58
C PRO A 249 2.91 -6.12 -13.98
N PRO A 250 3.35 -7.37 -14.23
CA PRO A 250 2.94 -8.10 -15.42
C PRO A 250 1.43 -8.38 -15.37
N ARG A 251 0.78 -8.60 -16.52
CA ARG A 251 -0.69 -8.80 -16.59
C ARG A 251 -1.19 -9.93 -15.69
N TRP A 252 -0.44 -11.02 -15.55
CA TRP A 252 -0.82 -12.12 -14.66
C TRP A 252 -0.91 -11.70 -13.20
N GLY A 253 -0.08 -10.73 -12.76
CA GLY A 253 -0.11 -10.19 -11.41
C GLY A 253 -1.42 -9.42 -11.11
N LEU A 254 -2.06 -8.90 -12.14
CA LEU A 254 -3.35 -8.21 -12.04
C LEU A 254 -4.56 -9.15 -12.14
N GLY A 255 -4.35 -10.44 -12.37
CA GLY A 255 -5.40 -11.44 -12.33
C GLY A 255 -5.86 -11.80 -10.92
N VAL A 256 -6.37 -13.00 -10.74
CA VAL A 256 -6.88 -13.50 -9.45
C VAL A 256 -5.82 -14.34 -8.74
N TRP A 257 -5.69 -14.12 -7.43
CA TRP A 257 -4.75 -14.82 -6.56
C TRP A 257 -5.47 -15.67 -5.53
N TYR A 258 -4.96 -16.88 -5.30
CA TYR A 258 -5.44 -17.77 -4.25
C TYR A 258 -4.25 -18.33 -3.47
N ARG A 259 -4.22 -18.10 -2.16
CA ARG A 259 -3.21 -18.68 -1.28
C ARG A 259 -3.76 -19.97 -0.67
N CYS A 260 -2.98 -21.03 -0.82
CA CYS A 260 -3.34 -22.38 -0.39
C CYS A 260 -3.28 -22.54 1.14
N GLU A 261 -3.95 -23.55 1.65
CA GLU A 261 -3.85 -23.92 3.05
C GLU A 261 -2.41 -24.32 3.40
N ARG A 262 -1.98 -23.90 4.59
CA ARG A 262 -0.57 -23.95 5.05
C ARG A 262 0.04 -25.36 5.09
N ASP A 263 -0.79 -26.38 5.31
CA ASP A 263 -0.36 -27.78 5.43
C ASP A 263 -0.56 -28.58 4.16
N PHE A 264 -0.95 -27.92 3.04
CA PHE A 264 -1.07 -28.57 1.74
C PHE A 264 0.25 -29.24 1.32
N ALA A 265 0.09 -30.39 0.65
CA ALA A 265 1.16 -31.04 -0.09
C ALA A 265 0.95 -30.80 -1.60
N ARG A 266 1.93 -31.21 -2.41
CA ARG A 266 1.86 -31.13 -3.87
C ARG A 266 0.54 -31.61 -4.45
N ALA A 267 0.06 -32.80 -4.03
CA ALA A 267 -1.18 -33.37 -4.51
C ALA A 267 -2.42 -32.52 -4.19
N ASP A 268 -2.43 -31.82 -3.05
CA ASP A 268 -3.54 -30.93 -2.69
C ASP A 268 -3.56 -29.68 -3.59
N VAL A 269 -2.40 -29.12 -3.88
CA VAL A 269 -2.26 -27.97 -4.78
C VAL A 269 -2.68 -28.31 -6.20
N GLU A 270 -2.19 -29.45 -6.73
CA GLU A 270 -2.55 -29.93 -8.07
C GLU A 270 -4.06 -30.26 -8.17
N ARG A 271 -4.65 -30.86 -7.13
CA ARG A 271 -6.09 -31.12 -7.04
C ARG A 271 -6.91 -29.81 -7.04
N LEU A 272 -6.51 -28.81 -6.24
CA LEU A 272 -7.17 -27.50 -6.19
C LEU A 272 -7.08 -26.78 -7.53
N ALA A 273 -5.92 -26.80 -8.17
CA ALA A 273 -5.71 -26.22 -9.50
C ALA A 273 -6.63 -26.85 -10.55
N ALA A 274 -6.69 -28.18 -10.58
CA ALA A 274 -7.59 -28.92 -11.49
C ALA A 274 -9.07 -28.59 -11.21
N GLU A 275 -9.47 -28.50 -9.94
CA GLU A 275 -10.83 -28.12 -9.56
C GLU A 275 -11.19 -26.71 -10.05
N PHE A 276 -10.31 -25.71 -9.89
CA PHE A 276 -10.57 -24.35 -10.35
C PHE A 276 -10.80 -24.31 -11.87
N ARG A 277 -9.98 -25.02 -12.65
CA ARG A 277 -10.17 -25.11 -14.11
C ARG A 277 -11.48 -25.80 -14.48
N ALA A 278 -11.79 -26.95 -13.85
CA ALA A 278 -13.03 -27.71 -14.10
C ALA A 278 -14.28 -26.86 -13.76
N ARG A 279 -14.25 -26.10 -12.70
CA ARG A 279 -15.35 -25.23 -12.24
C ARG A 279 -15.32 -23.82 -12.85
N ARG A 280 -14.35 -23.55 -13.74
CA ARG A 280 -14.18 -22.24 -14.40
C ARG A 280 -14.02 -21.09 -13.39
N ILE A 281 -13.32 -21.33 -12.28
CA ILE A 281 -12.92 -20.28 -11.33
C ILE A 281 -11.67 -19.59 -11.90
N PRO A 282 -11.72 -18.30 -12.21
CA PRO A 282 -10.53 -17.57 -12.65
C PRO A 282 -9.45 -17.57 -11.55
N CYS A 283 -8.22 -17.90 -11.92
CA CYS A 283 -7.08 -17.81 -11.03
C CYS A 283 -5.77 -17.81 -11.82
N ASP A 284 -4.95 -16.83 -11.60
CA ASP A 284 -3.63 -16.68 -12.22
C ASP A 284 -2.50 -17.15 -11.31
N VAL A 285 -2.62 -16.90 -9.98
CA VAL A 285 -1.54 -17.15 -9.04
C VAL A 285 -2.01 -18.06 -7.92
N LEU A 286 -1.30 -19.17 -7.72
CA LEU A 286 -1.39 -20.00 -6.52
C LEU A 286 -0.23 -19.64 -5.58
N GLY A 287 -0.55 -19.36 -4.33
CA GLY A 287 0.44 -19.08 -3.29
C GLY A 287 0.60 -20.25 -2.33
N LEU A 288 1.83 -20.66 -2.06
CA LEU A 288 2.12 -21.62 -1.01
C LEU A 288 2.42 -20.89 0.29
N GLU A 289 1.86 -21.37 1.38
CA GLU A 289 2.04 -20.87 2.74
C GLU A 289 3.18 -21.62 3.47
N PRO A 290 3.55 -21.31 4.73
CA PRO A 290 4.79 -21.78 5.38
C PRO A 290 5.19 -23.24 5.19
N GLY A 291 4.23 -24.16 5.08
CA GLY A 291 4.50 -25.62 4.98
C GLY A 291 5.21 -26.09 3.71
N TRP A 292 5.45 -25.21 2.72
CA TRP A 292 6.22 -25.57 1.55
C TRP A 292 7.69 -25.84 1.87
N GLN A 293 8.24 -25.24 2.93
CA GLN A 293 9.64 -25.36 3.33
C GLN A 293 9.83 -26.26 4.54
N THR A 294 11.06 -26.74 4.74
CA THR A 294 11.41 -27.68 5.82
C THR A 294 11.36 -27.07 7.21
N HIS A 295 11.59 -25.74 7.33
CA HIS A 295 11.47 -24.98 8.57
C HIS A 295 10.95 -23.57 8.25
N ALA A 296 9.94 -23.09 8.98
CA ALA A 296 9.21 -21.88 8.64
C ALA A 296 9.44 -20.69 9.57
N TYR A 297 9.69 -20.88 10.85
CA TYR A 297 9.93 -19.86 11.86
C TYR A 297 11.21 -20.19 12.65
N SER A 298 12.38 -19.69 12.26
CA SER A 298 12.78 -18.93 11.03
C SER A 298 12.77 -19.77 9.76
N CYS A 299 13.13 -19.16 8.58
CA CYS A 299 13.00 -19.83 7.28
C CYS A 299 14.23 -20.65 6.86
N SER A 300 13.98 -21.84 6.36
CA SER A 300 15.03 -22.66 5.71
C SER A 300 15.18 -22.38 4.22
N TYR A 301 14.12 -21.94 3.53
CA TYR A 301 14.00 -21.74 2.09
C TYR A 301 14.22 -23.01 1.26
N VAL A 302 14.10 -24.18 1.89
CA VAL A 302 14.31 -25.50 1.27
C VAL A 302 12.97 -26.22 1.16
N TRP A 303 12.67 -26.75 -0.02
CA TRP A 303 11.44 -27.50 -0.27
C TRP A 303 11.29 -28.66 0.70
N SER A 304 10.14 -28.78 1.33
CA SER A 304 9.83 -29.87 2.27
C SER A 304 9.48 -31.16 1.53
N GLY A 305 9.52 -32.28 2.23
CA GLY A 305 9.12 -33.58 1.70
C GLY A 305 7.64 -33.66 1.25
N ARG A 306 6.80 -32.66 1.61
CA ARG A 306 5.42 -32.51 1.11
C ARG A 306 5.37 -32.16 -0.39
N PHE A 307 6.46 -31.61 -0.94
CA PHE A 307 6.57 -31.18 -2.33
C PHE A 307 7.69 -31.93 -3.06
N PRO A 308 7.54 -33.26 -3.27
CA PRO A 308 8.51 -34.02 -4.03
C PRO A 308 8.52 -33.53 -5.47
N ASP A 309 9.72 -33.41 -6.07
CA ASP A 309 9.93 -32.91 -7.44
C ASP A 309 9.19 -31.57 -7.70
N PRO A 310 9.59 -30.49 -7.02
CA PRO A 310 8.93 -29.20 -7.17
C PRO A 310 9.03 -28.64 -8.61
N ALA A 311 10.09 -29.02 -9.37
CA ALA A 311 10.26 -28.59 -10.75
C ALA A 311 9.10 -29.10 -11.64
N ALA A 312 8.74 -30.38 -11.51
CA ALA A 312 7.64 -30.95 -12.27
C ALA A 312 6.29 -30.33 -11.89
N MET A 313 6.07 -30.04 -10.60
CA MET A 313 4.85 -29.37 -10.13
C MET A 313 4.75 -27.96 -10.72
N VAL A 314 5.81 -27.15 -10.59
CA VAL A 314 5.82 -25.76 -11.11
C VAL A 314 5.59 -25.74 -12.61
N ALA A 315 6.26 -26.62 -13.37
CA ALA A 315 6.08 -26.75 -14.81
C ALA A 315 4.64 -27.21 -15.17
N GLY A 316 4.05 -28.12 -14.38
CA GLY A 316 2.65 -28.54 -14.53
C GLY A 316 1.68 -27.39 -14.36
N LEU A 317 1.78 -26.67 -13.24
CA LEU A 317 0.96 -25.51 -12.95
C LEU A 317 1.10 -24.42 -14.03
N ALA A 318 2.32 -24.18 -14.52
CA ALA A 318 2.56 -23.21 -15.59
C ALA A 318 1.88 -23.58 -16.92
N ARG A 319 1.86 -24.89 -17.29
CA ARG A 319 1.11 -25.37 -18.48
C ARG A 319 -0.39 -25.14 -18.34
N ASP A 320 -0.93 -25.24 -17.11
CA ASP A 320 -2.32 -25.00 -16.81
C ASP A 320 -2.65 -23.50 -16.59
N GLY A 321 -1.69 -22.61 -16.89
CA GLY A 321 -1.83 -21.15 -16.83
C GLY A 321 -1.72 -20.56 -15.43
N TYR A 322 -1.15 -21.28 -14.45
CA TYR A 322 -0.88 -20.76 -13.12
C TYR A 322 0.55 -20.23 -12.97
N ARG A 323 0.70 -19.27 -12.09
CA ARG A 323 1.97 -18.79 -11.55
C ARG A 323 2.08 -19.22 -10.09
N LEU A 324 3.30 -19.58 -9.64
CA LEU A 324 3.51 -19.97 -8.26
C LEU A 324 4.18 -18.86 -7.48
N ASN A 325 3.64 -18.55 -6.30
CA ASN A 325 4.15 -17.57 -5.35
C ASN A 325 4.45 -18.26 -4.01
N LEU A 326 5.63 -18.04 -3.44
CA LEU A 326 6.04 -18.66 -2.19
C LEU A 326 5.95 -17.69 -1.02
N TRP A 327 5.45 -18.15 0.12
CA TRP A 327 5.54 -17.45 1.39
C TRP A 327 6.92 -17.62 1.98
N GLU A 328 7.49 -16.56 2.50
CA GLU A 328 8.71 -16.58 3.31
C GLU A 328 8.82 -15.32 4.15
N HIS A 329 9.74 -15.31 5.08
CA HIS A 329 10.25 -14.11 5.76
C HIS A 329 11.78 -14.11 5.74
N ALA A 330 12.38 -12.98 6.12
CA ALA A 330 13.81 -12.74 5.92
C ALA A 330 14.73 -13.44 6.94
N PHE A 331 14.19 -13.98 8.05
CA PHE A 331 15.02 -14.51 9.14
C PHE A 331 15.52 -15.93 8.81
N VAL A 332 16.84 -16.12 8.82
CA VAL A 332 17.49 -17.30 8.24
C VAL A 332 17.78 -18.35 9.30
N HIS A 333 17.07 -19.48 9.24
CA HIS A 333 17.20 -20.59 10.18
C HIS A 333 18.60 -21.26 10.10
N PRO A 334 19.17 -21.79 11.21
CA PRO A 334 20.46 -22.50 11.21
C PRO A 334 20.54 -23.69 10.22
N SER A 335 19.42 -24.34 9.90
CA SER A 335 19.39 -25.42 8.90
C SER A 335 19.36 -24.93 7.44
N SER A 336 19.23 -23.61 7.21
CA SER A 336 19.25 -23.06 5.86
C SER A 336 20.65 -23.11 5.26
N PRO A 337 20.78 -23.44 3.96
CA PRO A 337 22.05 -23.29 3.24
C PRO A 337 22.56 -21.85 3.21
N LEU A 338 21.67 -20.86 3.46
CA LEU A 338 22.02 -19.44 3.54
C LEU A 338 22.64 -19.04 4.87
N HIS A 339 22.54 -19.87 5.93
CA HIS A 339 22.96 -19.48 7.26
C HIS A 339 24.47 -19.16 7.33
N ALA A 340 25.32 -20.09 6.89
CA ALA A 340 26.76 -19.88 6.93
C ALA A 340 27.24 -18.72 6.04
N PRO A 341 26.76 -18.55 4.78
CA PRO A 341 27.11 -17.40 3.95
C PRO A 341 26.67 -16.04 4.54
N LEU A 342 25.59 -16.00 5.31
CA LEU A 342 25.05 -14.76 5.85
C LEU A 342 25.52 -14.43 7.27
N ALA A 343 26.18 -15.36 7.97
CA ALA A 343 26.57 -15.18 9.37
C ALA A 343 27.42 -13.92 9.63
N ALA A 344 28.32 -13.57 8.72
CA ALA A 344 29.15 -12.34 8.82
C ALA A 344 28.42 -11.08 8.29
N HIS A 345 27.25 -11.23 7.71
CA HIS A 345 26.46 -10.17 7.05
C HIS A 345 25.07 -10.04 7.65
N ALA A 346 24.96 -10.28 8.96
CA ALA A 346 23.72 -10.22 9.73
C ALA A 346 23.90 -9.37 10.99
N GLY A 347 22.79 -8.89 11.55
CA GLY A 347 22.77 -8.21 12.84
C GLY A 347 23.15 -9.11 14.01
N ASP A 348 23.45 -8.51 15.13
CA ASP A 348 23.95 -9.15 16.35
C ASP A 348 22.87 -9.80 17.22
N TYR A 349 21.58 -9.71 16.84
CA TYR A 349 20.45 -10.36 17.50
C TYR A 349 19.71 -11.30 16.55
N LEU A 350 19.13 -12.35 17.10
CA LEU A 350 18.36 -13.36 16.36
C LEU A 350 16.87 -13.12 16.48
N VAL A 351 16.12 -13.52 15.45
CA VAL A 351 14.66 -13.60 15.46
C VAL A 351 14.25 -15.05 15.23
N TRP A 352 13.53 -15.66 16.16
CA TRP A 352 13.19 -17.11 16.14
C TRP A 352 14.41 -18.00 15.87
N ASP A 353 15.50 -17.70 16.58
CA ASP A 353 16.81 -18.37 16.43
C ASP A 353 17.44 -18.21 15.01
N GLY A 354 16.87 -17.37 14.15
CA GLY A 354 17.36 -17.09 12.82
C GLY A 354 18.16 -15.79 12.72
N LEU A 355 19.15 -15.77 11.84
CA LEU A 355 19.90 -14.58 11.51
C LEU A 355 18.99 -13.51 10.90
N VAL A 356 19.25 -12.26 11.22
CA VAL A 356 18.64 -11.08 10.59
C VAL A 356 19.61 -10.51 9.56
N PRO A 357 19.46 -10.80 8.26
CA PRO A 357 20.42 -10.34 7.23
C PRO A 357 20.47 -8.82 7.15
N ASP A 358 21.68 -8.28 7.00
CA ASP A 358 21.89 -6.86 6.74
C ASP A 358 21.68 -6.53 5.26
N PHE A 359 20.42 -6.36 4.86
CA PHE A 359 20.09 -6.04 3.47
C PHE A 359 20.46 -4.61 3.03
N LEU A 360 21.08 -3.79 3.87
CA LEU A 360 21.79 -2.59 3.44
C LEU A 360 23.16 -2.92 2.83
N GLY A 361 23.78 -4.06 3.23
CA GLY A 361 24.98 -4.60 2.66
C GLY A 361 24.75 -5.29 1.31
N ALA A 362 25.66 -5.08 0.36
CA ALA A 362 25.57 -5.72 -0.96
C ALA A 362 25.78 -7.24 -0.90
N GLU A 363 26.63 -7.69 0.01
CA GLU A 363 26.99 -9.10 0.23
C GLU A 363 25.76 -9.90 0.69
N ALA A 364 25.03 -9.42 1.68
CA ALA A 364 23.81 -10.07 2.16
C ALA A 364 22.75 -10.15 1.06
N ARG A 365 22.50 -9.05 0.34
CA ARG A 365 21.54 -9.07 -0.78
C ARG A 365 21.96 -10.02 -1.88
N SER A 366 23.26 -10.04 -2.24
CA SER A 366 23.78 -10.91 -3.29
C SER A 366 23.69 -12.39 -2.92
N ALA A 367 24.08 -12.76 -1.70
CA ALA A 367 24.00 -14.15 -1.24
C ALA A 367 22.54 -14.63 -1.18
N PHE A 368 21.65 -13.83 -0.62
CA PHE A 368 20.23 -14.14 -0.48
C PHE A 368 19.57 -14.27 -1.87
N GLY A 369 19.75 -13.26 -2.71
CA GLY A 369 19.15 -13.24 -4.05
C GLY A 369 19.68 -14.37 -4.93
N ALA A 370 20.99 -14.63 -4.96
CA ALA A 370 21.58 -15.71 -5.77
C ALA A 370 21.05 -17.10 -5.37
N PHE A 371 20.80 -17.33 -4.08
CA PHE A 371 20.15 -18.55 -3.62
C PHE A 371 18.73 -18.67 -4.19
N HIS A 372 17.91 -17.63 -4.05
CA HIS A 372 16.53 -17.60 -4.56
C HIS A 372 16.49 -17.74 -6.10
N ALA A 373 17.43 -17.13 -6.79
CA ALA A 373 17.56 -17.28 -8.24
C ALA A 373 17.81 -18.74 -8.65
N ARG A 374 18.69 -19.44 -7.94
CA ARG A 374 19.08 -20.82 -8.25
C ARG A 374 18.02 -21.84 -7.82
N GLU A 375 17.49 -21.72 -6.60
CA GLU A 375 16.64 -22.74 -5.98
C GLU A 375 15.16 -22.58 -6.29
N HIS A 376 14.70 -21.35 -6.59
CA HIS A 376 13.28 -21.08 -6.79
C HIS A 376 12.97 -20.50 -8.17
N LEU A 377 13.59 -19.37 -8.56
CA LEU A 377 13.28 -18.72 -9.82
C LEU A 377 13.69 -19.58 -11.03
N ALA A 378 14.76 -20.39 -10.92
CA ALA A 378 15.16 -21.32 -11.96
C ALA A 378 14.13 -22.43 -12.20
N LEU A 379 13.32 -22.78 -11.19
CA LEU A 379 12.21 -23.74 -11.31
C LEU A 379 10.95 -23.11 -11.92
N GLY A 380 10.89 -21.78 -12.03
CA GLY A 380 9.73 -21.05 -12.55
C GLY A 380 8.82 -20.43 -11.48
N VAL A 381 9.27 -20.37 -10.22
CA VAL A 381 8.58 -19.56 -9.18
C VAL A 381 8.51 -18.12 -9.67
N SER A 382 7.34 -17.51 -9.57
CA SER A 382 7.04 -16.22 -10.20
C SER A 382 7.13 -15.02 -9.24
N GLY A 383 7.21 -15.26 -7.93
CA GLY A 383 7.30 -14.20 -6.93
C GLY A 383 7.06 -14.73 -5.53
N TYR A 384 6.99 -13.79 -4.58
CA TYR A 384 6.96 -14.10 -3.16
C TYR A 384 5.89 -13.31 -2.40
N LYS A 385 5.46 -13.88 -1.28
CA LYS A 385 4.83 -13.18 -0.16
C LYS A 385 5.90 -13.01 0.91
N LEU A 386 6.41 -11.79 1.07
CA LEU A 386 7.47 -11.39 2.00
C LEU A 386 6.81 -10.98 3.32
N ASP A 387 6.81 -11.89 4.28
CA ASP A 387 6.05 -11.76 5.53
C ASP A 387 6.93 -11.40 6.73
N GLU A 388 6.32 -11.16 7.88
CA GLU A 388 6.88 -11.09 9.25
C GLU A 388 8.06 -10.10 9.46
N CYS A 389 8.27 -9.15 8.57
CA CYS A 389 9.36 -8.18 8.65
C CYS A 389 8.92 -6.80 9.15
N ASP A 390 7.74 -6.71 9.76
CA ASP A 390 7.05 -5.48 10.12
C ASP A 390 6.90 -5.25 11.63
N ASN A 391 7.49 -6.11 12.49
CA ASN A 391 7.37 -5.95 13.93
C ASN A 391 8.58 -5.25 14.54
N SER A 392 8.33 -4.22 15.36
CA SER A 392 9.33 -3.57 16.21
C SER A 392 9.04 -3.70 17.72
N ASP A 393 7.92 -4.32 18.08
CA ASP A 393 7.67 -4.68 19.47
C ASP A 393 8.35 -6.01 19.80
N TYR A 394 9.32 -5.98 20.72
CA TYR A 394 10.04 -7.19 21.14
C TYR A 394 9.12 -8.13 21.94
N THR A 395 8.35 -8.93 21.21
CA THR A 395 7.39 -9.89 21.78
C THR A 395 7.73 -11.30 21.33
N ARG A 396 8.05 -12.21 22.24
CA ARG A 396 8.30 -13.64 21.96
C ARG A 396 9.34 -13.89 20.86
N ASN A 397 10.44 -13.13 20.86
CA ASN A 397 11.50 -13.19 19.86
C ASN A 397 11.05 -12.91 18.42
N TRP A 398 9.96 -12.16 18.23
CA TRP A 398 9.48 -11.81 16.88
C TRP A 398 10.14 -10.55 16.31
N SER A 399 11.07 -9.95 17.00
CA SER A 399 11.75 -8.74 16.56
C SER A 399 13.18 -8.70 17.12
N PHE A 400 13.97 -7.76 16.65
CA PHE A 400 15.27 -7.43 17.22
C PHE A 400 15.21 -6.04 17.90
N PRO A 401 16.06 -5.79 18.93
CA PRO A 401 16.08 -4.51 19.63
C PRO A 401 16.49 -3.34 18.74
N GLU A 402 16.00 -2.12 19.04
CA GLU A 402 16.41 -0.89 18.34
C GLU A 402 17.91 -0.58 18.50
N LEU A 403 18.55 -1.16 19.50
CA LEU A 403 20.00 -1.00 19.75
C LEU A 403 20.86 -2.04 19.03
N SER A 404 20.24 -2.96 18.27
CA SER A 404 20.99 -3.95 17.46
C SER A 404 21.96 -3.27 16.52
N GLN A 405 23.09 -3.92 16.28
CA GLN A 405 24.13 -3.43 15.38
C GLN A 405 24.21 -4.27 14.12
N PHE A 406 24.31 -3.60 13.00
CA PHE A 406 24.44 -4.24 11.69
C PHE A 406 25.78 -3.90 11.03
N PRO A 407 26.37 -4.80 10.24
CA PRO A 407 27.64 -4.55 9.54
C PRO A 407 27.66 -3.28 8.67
N SER A 408 26.52 -2.86 8.13
CA SER A 408 26.36 -1.61 7.38
C SER A 408 26.54 -0.34 8.23
N GLY A 409 26.59 -0.46 9.56
CA GLY A 409 26.61 0.66 10.50
C GLY A 409 25.21 1.16 10.89
N ALA A 410 24.15 0.53 10.40
CA ALA A 410 22.77 0.80 10.88
C ALA A 410 22.58 0.28 12.30
N ASP A 411 21.84 1.02 13.11
CA ASP A 411 21.25 0.50 14.34
C ASP A 411 19.87 -0.16 14.06
N GLY A 412 19.32 -0.84 15.08
CA GLY A 412 18.05 -1.56 14.94
C GLY A 412 16.87 -0.66 14.61
N GLU A 413 16.85 0.61 15.11
CA GLU A 413 15.79 1.56 14.78
C GLU A 413 15.80 1.90 13.27
N GLN A 414 16.98 2.23 12.73
CA GLN A 414 17.13 2.48 11.29
C GLN A 414 16.82 1.24 10.45
N MET A 415 17.25 0.07 10.93
CA MET A 415 17.00 -1.17 10.22
C MET A 415 15.51 -1.49 10.18
N HIS A 416 14.74 -1.35 11.26
CA HIS A 416 13.28 -1.54 11.24
C HIS A 416 12.60 -0.67 10.16
N ALA A 417 13.01 0.59 10.04
CA ALA A 417 12.42 1.51 9.06
C ALA A 417 12.74 1.15 7.60
N LEU A 418 13.88 0.48 7.33
CA LEU A 418 14.37 0.19 5.99
C LEU A 418 14.24 -1.28 5.58
N PHE A 419 14.10 -2.19 6.55
CA PHE A 419 14.22 -3.63 6.34
C PHE A 419 13.24 -4.18 5.30
N GLY A 420 11.96 -3.83 5.41
CA GLY A 420 10.95 -4.35 4.49
C GLY A 420 11.24 -4.01 3.03
N LEU A 421 11.72 -2.79 2.76
CA LEU A 421 12.03 -2.36 1.40
C LEU A 421 13.35 -2.96 0.89
N ARG A 422 14.37 -3.09 1.76
CA ARG A 422 15.66 -3.71 1.41
C ARG A 422 15.52 -5.21 1.20
N TYR A 423 14.61 -5.87 1.91
CA TYR A 423 14.26 -7.26 1.66
C TYR A 423 13.62 -7.45 0.27
N GLN A 424 12.69 -6.57 -0.12
CA GLN A 424 12.15 -6.56 -1.48
C GLN A 424 13.26 -6.40 -2.52
N ASP A 425 14.25 -5.53 -2.30
CA ASP A 425 15.41 -5.36 -3.19
C ASP A 425 16.18 -6.66 -3.42
N ALA A 426 16.43 -7.42 -2.34
CA ALA A 426 17.25 -8.63 -2.40
C ALA A 426 16.64 -9.69 -3.34
N VAL A 427 15.32 -9.75 -3.41
CA VAL A 427 14.59 -10.73 -4.24
C VAL A 427 14.32 -10.17 -5.63
N GLU A 428 13.85 -8.93 -5.74
CA GLU A 428 13.43 -8.34 -7.02
C GLU A 428 14.60 -8.16 -7.98
N ALA A 429 15.79 -7.81 -7.48
CA ALA A 429 17.00 -7.66 -8.30
C ALA A 429 17.30 -8.90 -9.15
N GLU A 430 16.99 -10.09 -8.62
CA GLU A 430 17.20 -11.33 -9.34
C GLU A 430 16.19 -11.55 -10.47
N VAL A 431 14.94 -11.17 -10.24
CA VAL A 431 13.89 -11.26 -11.26
C VAL A 431 14.23 -10.33 -12.43
N GLU A 432 14.63 -9.08 -12.13
CA GLU A 432 15.06 -8.12 -13.15
C GLU A 432 16.29 -8.58 -13.94
N ARG A 433 17.31 -9.15 -13.25
CA ARG A 433 18.51 -9.71 -13.94
C ARG A 433 18.15 -10.82 -14.90
N ARG A 434 17.05 -11.54 -14.68
CA ARG A 434 16.52 -12.56 -15.61
C ARG A 434 15.66 -11.94 -16.73
N GLY A 435 15.58 -10.63 -16.81
CA GLY A 435 14.79 -9.90 -17.80
C GLY A 435 13.29 -10.16 -17.65
N ALA A 436 12.80 -10.40 -16.44
CA ALA A 436 11.39 -10.62 -16.12
C ALA A 436 10.87 -9.56 -15.16
N ARG A 437 9.54 -9.46 -15.06
CA ARG A 437 8.85 -8.68 -14.02
C ARG A 437 8.09 -9.64 -13.11
N THR A 438 7.97 -9.25 -11.85
CA THR A 438 7.20 -9.96 -10.83
C THR A 438 6.05 -9.10 -10.30
N TYR A 439 5.19 -9.73 -9.52
CA TYR A 439 4.28 -9.08 -8.61
C TYR A 439 4.18 -9.94 -7.36
N GLY A 440 4.23 -9.30 -6.20
CA GLY A 440 4.29 -9.98 -4.91
C GLY A 440 3.43 -9.31 -3.85
N LEU A 441 3.47 -9.91 -2.67
CA LEU A 441 2.88 -9.37 -1.45
C LEU A 441 4.01 -9.05 -0.47
N ALA A 442 3.91 -7.95 0.25
CA ALA A 442 4.87 -7.59 1.28
C ALA A 442 4.15 -7.19 2.57
N ARG A 443 4.73 -7.57 3.69
CA ARG A 443 4.21 -7.20 5.01
C ARG A 443 4.64 -5.80 5.41
N SER A 444 5.83 -5.37 4.99
CA SER A 444 6.38 -4.07 5.32
C SER A 444 6.98 -3.38 4.10
N SER A 445 6.95 -2.05 4.14
CA SER A 445 7.56 -1.17 3.17
C SER A 445 7.82 0.20 3.82
N GLY A 446 8.20 1.22 3.04
CA GLY A 446 8.53 2.53 3.58
C GLY A 446 8.58 3.62 2.52
N ALA A 447 9.33 4.68 2.78
CA ALA A 447 9.51 5.77 1.85
C ALA A 447 10.18 5.31 0.54
N LEU A 448 9.74 5.89 -0.58
CA LEU A 448 10.22 5.58 -1.93
C LEU A 448 9.82 4.19 -2.46
N ALA A 449 8.74 3.62 -1.96
CA ALA A 449 8.25 2.29 -2.35
C ALA A 449 7.55 2.25 -3.71
N ALA A 450 7.23 3.37 -4.33
CA ALA A 450 6.42 3.44 -5.55
C ALA A 450 6.87 2.49 -6.69
N PRO A 451 8.17 2.31 -7.01
CA PRO A 451 8.62 1.43 -8.09
C PRO A 451 8.53 -0.07 -7.78
N TYR A 452 8.41 -0.44 -6.50
CA TYR A 452 8.46 -1.85 -6.09
C TYR A 452 7.16 -2.59 -6.41
N PRO A 453 7.22 -3.76 -7.07
CA PRO A 453 6.04 -4.50 -7.51
C PRO A 453 5.47 -5.38 -6.39
N TYR A 454 5.24 -4.80 -5.22
CA TYR A 454 4.67 -5.48 -4.07
C TYR A 454 3.47 -4.70 -3.53
N ALA A 455 2.36 -5.41 -3.31
CA ALA A 455 1.22 -4.86 -2.59
C ALA A 455 1.31 -5.23 -1.11
N LEU A 456 1.09 -4.24 -0.25
CA LEU A 456 1.00 -4.45 1.19
C LEU A 456 -0.30 -5.16 1.56
N TYR A 457 -0.24 -6.01 2.59
CA TYR A 457 -1.38 -6.68 3.21
C TYR A 457 -1.21 -6.68 4.73
N SER A 458 -2.25 -7.04 5.49
CA SER A 458 -2.24 -7.02 6.96
C SER A 458 -3.06 -8.18 7.53
N ASP A 459 -2.77 -8.56 8.78
CA ASP A 459 -3.63 -9.45 9.56
C ASP A 459 -4.80 -8.72 10.23
N LEU A 460 -4.79 -7.39 10.27
CA LEU A 460 -5.97 -6.58 10.60
C LEU A 460 -7.05 -6.82 9.56
N TYR A 461 -8.31 -6.95 10.01
CA TYR A 461 -9.37 -7.45 9.15
C TYR A 461 -10.65 -6.61 9.21
N ASP A 462 -10.54 -5.35 9.60
CA ASP A 462 -11.65 -4.41 9.52
C ASP A 462 -11.93 -4.03 8.06
N HIS A 463 -13.16 -4.29 7.58
CA HIS A 463 -13.49 -4.11 6.17
C HIS A 463 -13.55 -2.63 5.76
N ALA A 464 -14.04 -1.75 6.65
CA ALA A 464 -14.10 -0.32 6.36
C ALA A 464 -12.69 0.29 6.31
N ALA A 465 -11.80 -0.11 7.23
CA ALA A 465 -10.39 0.30 7.22
C ALA A 465 -9.67 -0.18 5.94
N PHE A 466 -10.01 -1.38 5.44
CA PHE A 466 -9.46 -1.88 4.18
C PHE A 466 -9.87 -1.04 2.98
N ILE A 467 -11.14 -0.67 2.88
CA ILE A 467 -11.64 0.19 1.80
C ILE A 467 -10.93 1.56 1.84
N ARG A 468 -10.83 2.15 3.04
CA ARG A 468 -10.12 3.42 3.27
C ARG A 468 -8.67 3.35 2.80
N ALA A 469 -7.97 2.28 3.15
CA ALA A 469 -6.56 2.10 2.83
C ALA A 469 -6.30 1.96 1.33
N VAL A 470 -7.20 1.31 0.55
CA VAL A 470 -7.06 1.21 -0.92
C VAL A 470 -7.01 2.59 -1.56
N GLY A 471 -7.93 3.48 -1.18
CA GLY A 471 -7.95 4.85 -1.71
C GLY A 471 -6.74 5.68 -1.30
N LYS A 472 -6.27 5.51 -0.07
CA LYS A 472 -5.30 6.38 0.58
C LYS A 472 -3.84 6.01 0.31
N ALA A 473 -3.52 4.71 0.19
CA ALA A 473 -2.13 4.21 0.11
C ALA A 473 -1.32 4.89 -1.00
N GLY A 474 -1.96 5.15 -2.14
CA GLY A 474 -1.34 5.83 -3.28
C GLY A 474 -0.85 7.26 -3.01
N LEU A 475 -1.37 7.95 -1.97
CA LEU A 475 -0.87 9.26 -1.56
C LEU A 475 0.56 9.24 -1.02
N SER A 476 1.02 8.06 -0.56
CA SER A 476 2.37 7.85 -0.03
C SER A 476 3.22 6.91 -0.91
N GLY A 477 2.81 6.69 -2.18
CA GLY A 477 3.53 5.81 -3.10
C GLY A 477 3.44 4.32 -2.74
N LEU A 478 2.41 3.92 -2.02
CA LEU A 478 2.18 2.54 -1.58
C LEU A 478 1.05 1.88 -2.39
N LEU A 479 1.13 0.57 -2.51
CA LEU A 479 0.04 -0.28 -2.99
C LEU A 479 -0.48 -1.09 -1.80
N TRP A 480 -1.79 -1.03 -1.58
CA TRP A 480 -2.46 -1.78 -0.51
C TRP A 480 -3.53 -2.68 -1.08
N THR A 481 -3.58 -3.93 -0.63
CA THR A 481 -4.61 -4.88 -1.02
C THR A 481 -5.34 -5.44 0.19
N PRO A 482 -6.68 -5.30 0.26
CA PRO A 482 -7.47 -6.12 1.15
C PRO A 482 -7.39 -7.58 0.70
N GLU A 483 -7.48 -8.48 1.65
CA GLU A 483 -7.57 -9.90 1.36
C GLU A 483 -8.92 -10.49 1.80
N VAL A 484 -9.37 -11.51 1.10
CA VAL A 484 -10.49 -12.33 1.55
C VAL A 484 -9.92 -13.51 2.31
N ARG A 485 -10.07 -13.49 3.64
CA ARG A 485 -9.57 -14.52 4.55
C ARG A 485 -10.71 -15.16 5.32
N ASP A 486 -11.20 -14.47 6.33
CA ASP A 486 -12.34 -14.87 7.14
C ASP A 486 -13.62 -14.20 6.64
N ALA A 487 -14.75 -14.85 6.79
CA ALA A 487 -16.06 -14.25 6.63
C ALA A 487 -17.04 -14.95 7.58
N ALA A 488 -17.85 -14.17 8.28
CA ALA A 488 -18.87 -14.71 9.18
C ALA A 488 -20.11 -15.23 8.43
N SER A 489 -20.26 -14.85 7.16
CA SER A 489 -21.40 -15.23 6.32
C SER A 489 -21.05 -15.24 4.83
N PRO A 490 -21.87 -15.91 3.99
CA PRO A 490 -21.73 -15.81 2.54
C PRO A 490 -21.87 -14.38 1.99
N GLU A 491 -22.67 -13.55 2.64
CA GLU A 491 -22.78 -12.12 2.27
C GLU A 491 -21.45 -11.40 2.50
N GLU A 492 -20.86 -11.53 3.68
CA GLU A 492 -19.58 -10.89 4.02
C GLU A 492 -18.47 -11.38 3.07
N LEU A 493 -18.43 -12.68 2.78
CA LEU A 493 -17.48 -13.24 1.80
C LEU A 493 -17.57 -12.51 0.45
N VAL A 494 -18.78 -12.34 -0.07
CA VAL A 494 -18.98 -11.68 -1.37
C VAL A 494 -18.63 -10.20 -1.30
N ARG A 495 -19.05 -9.47 -0.24
CA ARG A 495 -18.72 -8.03 -0.07
C ARG A 495 -17.22 -7.79 0.04
N ARG A 496 -16.51 -8.62 0.79
CA ARG A 496 -15.04 -8.56 0.88
C ARG A 496 -14.38 -8.87 -0.47
N LEU A 497 -14.89 -9.86 -1.19
CA LEU A 497 -14.40 -10.20 -2.53
C LEU A 497 -14.62 -9.06 -3.53
N GLN A 498 -15.76 -8.36 -3.45
CA GLN A 498 -16.04 -7.17 -4.26
C GLN A 498 -15.02 -6.05 -4.01
N SER A 499 -14.57 -5.85 -2.76
CA SER A 499 -13.49 -4.91 -2.44
C SER A 499 -12.14 -5.39 -2.98
N ALA A 500 -11.82 -6.68 -2.84
CA ALA A 500 -10.55 -7.24 -3.27
C ALA A 500 -10.37 -7.15 -4.80
N VAL A 501 -11.41 -7.41 -5.59
CA VAL A 501 -11.31 -7.33 -7.07
C VAL A 501 -11.13 -5.91 -7.61
N LEU A 502 -11.42 -4.90 -6.79
CA LEU A 502 -11.24 -3.47 -7.10
C LEU A 502 -10.04 -2.87 -6.34
N SER A 503 -9.01 -3.66 -6.08
CA SER A 503 -7.77 -3.26 -5.40
C SER A 503 -6.54 -3.70 -6.21
N PRO A 504 -5.30 -3.36 -5.82
CA PRO A 504 -4.09 -3.78 -6.52
C PRO A 504 -4.00 -5.29 -6.77
N VAL A 505 -4.38 -6.14 -5.81
CA VAL A 505 -4.38 -7.60 -5.98
C VAL A 505 -5.77 -8.17 -5.63
N ALA A 506 -6.36 -8.97 -6.51
CA ALA A 506 -7.59 -9.71 -6.21
C ALA A 506 -7.24 -10.98 -5.43
N LEU A 507 -7.12 -10.86 -4.11
CA LEU A 507 -6.52 -11.85 -3.22
C LEU A 507 -7.58 -12.62 -2.40
N VAL A 508 -7.59 -13.94 -2.54
CA VAL A 508 -8.22 -14.88 -1.59
C VAL A 508 -7.11 -15.57 -0.80
N ASN A 509 -7.07 -15.35 0.51
CA ASN A 509 -6.06 -15.92 1.40
C ASN A 509 -6.65 -17.03 2.28
N ALA A 510 -6.64 -18.25 1.76
CA ALA A 510 -7.23 -19.43 2.41
C ALA A 510 -6.23 -20.24 3.25
N TRP A 511 -5.20 -19.62 3.81
CA TRP A 511 -4.06 -20.29 4.44
C TRP A 511 -4.40 -21.24 5.62
N TYR A 512 -5.60 -21.19 6.17
CA TYR A 512 -6.05 -22.01 7.30
C TYR A 512 -7.34 -22.80 7.02
N ILE A 513 -7.84 -22.76 5.77
CA ILE A 513 -8.99 -23.56 5.31
C ILE A 513 -8.64 -24.40 4.10
N ARG A 514 -9.03 -25.69 4.14
CA ARG A 514 -8.67 -26.68 3.12
C ARG A 514 -9.44 -26.59 1.83
N ASN A 515 -10.65 -26.02 1.89
CA ASN A 515 -11.51 -25.88 0.75
C ASN A 515 -11.82 -24.39 0.51
N PRO A 516 -12.10 -23.97 -0.72
CA PRO A 516 -12.44 -22.59 -1.01
C PRO A 516 -13.56 -22.04 -0.11
N PRO A 517 -13.45 -20.76 0.36
CA PRO A 517 -14.38 -20.20 1.34
C PRO A 517 -15.83 -20.14 0.87
N TRP A 518 -16.10 -20.14 -0.44
CA TRP A 518 -17.43 -20.20 -0.98
C TRP A 518 -18.13 -21.55 -0.79
N LYS A 519 -17.39 -22.63 -0.48
CA LYS A 519 -18.00 -23.93 -0.13
C LYS A 519 -18.46 -23.96 1.33
N GLN A 520 -17.70 -23.29 2.20
CA GLN A 520 -18.00 -23.20 3.61
C GLN A 520 -17.14 -22.09 4.24
N VAL A 521 -17.77 -21.12 4.91
CA VAL A 521 -17.08 -20.02 5.62
C VAL A 521 -16.65 -20.45 7.02
N ASP A 522 -17.36 -21.34 7.67
CA ASP A 522 -16.95 -21.89 8.96
C ASP A 522 -15.70 -22.74 8.81
N ARG A 523 -14.66 -22.38 9.52
CA ARG A 523 -13.32 -23.00 9.43
C ARG A 523 -13.31 -24.48 9.79
N GLU A 524 -14.00 -24.86 10.86
CA GLU A 524 -13.99 -26.25 11.33
C GLU A 524 -14.74 -27.16 10.35
N ALA A 525 -15.92 -26.75 9.94
CA ALA A 525 -16.72 -27.48 8.96
C ALA A 525 -16.01 -27.57 7.60
N ASN A 526 -15.37 -26.46 7.15
CA ASN A 526 -14.59 -26.42 5.92
C ASN A 526 -13.45 -27.44 5.92
N ASN A 527 -12.66 -27.45 7.01
CA ASN A 527 -11.51 -28.35 7.16
C ASN A 527 -11.93 -29.82 7.32
N ALA A 528 -13.14 -30.07 7.83
CA ALA A 528 -13.74 -31.38 7.90
C ALA A 528 -14.44 -31.81 6.60
N GLY A 529 -14.42 -31.00 5.54
CA GLY A 529 -15.08 -31.29 4.27
C GLY A 529 -16.62 -31.22 4.31
N ARG A 530 -17.19 -30.61 5.34
CA ARG A 530 -18.64 -30.38 5.48
C ARG A 530 -19.01 -29.06 4.80
N PHE A 531 -19.62 -29.12 3.65
CA PHE A 531 -19.98 -27.94 2.88
C PHE A 531 -21.37 -27.40 3.25
N ALA A 532 -21.55 -26.09 3.12
CA ALA A 532 -22.81 -25.42 3.38
C ALA A 532 -23.88 -25.82 2.35
N ALA A 533 -25.14 -25.95 2.77
CA ALA A 533 -26.23 -26.17 1.84
C ALA A 533 -26.31 -25.01 0.83
N GLY A 534 -26.38 -25.32 -0.45
CA GLY A 534 -26.47 -24.32 -1.54
C GLY A 534 -25.15 -23.55 -1.80
N TRP A 535 -24.02 -24.07 -1.37
CA TRP A 535 -22.71 -23.45 -1.59
C TRP A 535 -22.41 -23.23 -3.10
N GLU A 536 -22.98 -24.00 -4.01
CA GLU A 536 -22.80 -23.82 -5.44
C GLU A 536 -23.34 -22.47 -5.94
N ALA A 537 -24.39 -21.95 -5.30
CA ALA A 537 -24.92 -20.61 -5.61
C ALA A 537 -23.97 -19.53 -5.11
N VAL A 538 -23.33 -19.72 -3.94
CA VAL A 538 -22.30 -18.81 -3.42
C VAL A 538 -21.08 -18.82 -4.33
N GLU A 539 -20.61 -20.01 -4.76
CA GLU A 539 -19.52 -20.14 -5.72
C GLU A 539 -19.83 -19.43 -7.04
N ALA A 540 -21.02 -19.63 -7.59
CA ALA A 540 -21.43 -18.98 -8.83
C ALA A 540 -21.39 -17.45 -8.71
N ARG A 541 -21.74 -16.91 -7.53
CA ARG A 541 -21.67 -15.48 -7.24
C ARG A 541 -20.21 -15.03 -7.11
N CYS A 542 -19.39 -15.72 -6.34
CA CYS A 542 -17.95 -15.44 -6.23
C CYS A 542 -17.26 -15.49 -7.60
N ARG A 543 -17.58 -16.48 -8.44
CA ARG A 543 -17.04 -16.57 -9.80
C ARG A 543 -17.40 -15.37 -10.66
N ARG A 544 -18.63 -14.82 -10.55
CA ARG A 544 -19.01 -13.57 -11.26
C ARG A 544 -18.20 -12.38 -10.78
N VAL A 545 -17.99 -12.24 -9.46
CA VAL A 545 -17.17 -11.17 -8.88
C VAL A 545 -15.70 -11.29 -9.34
N LEU A 546 -15.13 -12.50 -9.33
CA LEU A 546 -13.78 -12.75 -9.86
C LEU A 546 -13.72 -12.48 -11.37
N GLY A 547 -14.82 -12.79 -12.09
CA GLY A 547 -14.96 -12.46 -13.51
C GLY A 547 -14.87 -10.96 -13.81
N LEU A 548 -15.43 -10.11 -12.94
CA LEU A 548 -15.28 -8.64 -13.06
C LEU A 548 -13.80 -8.23 -13.02
N ARG A 549 -13.00 -8.84 -12.15
CA ARG A 549 -11.54 -8.59 -12.12
C ARG A 549 -10.91 -8.92 -13.47
N MET A 550 -11.22 -10.09 -14.03
CA MET A 550 -10.66 -10.53 -15.31
C MET A 550 -11.04 -9.57 -16.44
N GLN A 551 -12.29 -9.10 -16.45
CA GLN A 551 -12.74 -8.10 -17.43
C GLN A 551 -11.95 -6.78 -17.33
N LEU A 552 -11.60 -6.35 -16.12
CA LEU A 552 -10.92 -5.09 -15.87
C LEU A 552 -9.38 -5.16 -16.05
N VAL A 553 -8.77 -6.32 -16.23
CA VAL A 553 -7.30 -6.44 -16.34
C VAL A 553 -6.68 -5.51 -17.38
N PRO A 554 -7.19 -5.37 -18.62
CA PRO A 554 -6.60 -4.43 -19.60
C PRO A 554 -6.63 -2.97 -19.12
N TYR A 555 -7.75 -2.57 -18.51
CA TYR A 555 -7.94 -1.23 -17.96
C TYR A 555 -7.02 -0.98 -16.75
N LEU A 556 -6.94 -1.93 -15.82
CA LEU A 556 -6.03 -1.84 -14.67
C LEU A 556 -4.57 -1.81 -15.11
N HIS A 557 -4.17 -2.63 -16.08
CA HIS A 557 -2.82 -2.63 -16.61
C HIS A 557 -2.46 -1.26 -17.20
N ALA A 558 -3.37 -0.63 -17.93
CA ALA A 558 -3.17 0.73 -18.44
C ALA A 558 -2.98 1.76 -17.29
N ALA A 559 -3.75 1.64 -16.21
CA ALA A 559 -3.59 2.49 -15.03
C ALA A 559 -2.21 2.30 -14.36
N PHE A 560 -1.70 1.06 -14.30
CA PHE A 560 -0.35 0.78 -13.79
C PHE A 560 0.75 1.27 -14.74
N VAL A 561 0.59 1.18 -16.06
CA VAL A 561 1.53 1.79 -17.00
C VAL A 561 1.60 3.30 -16.79
N ARG A 562 0.45 3.94 -16.57
CA ARG A 562 0.39 5.36 -16.24
C ARG A 562 1.04 5.68 -14.89
N TYR A 563 0.86 4.82 -13.89
CA TYR A 563 1.57 4.93 -12.61
C TYR A 563 3.08 4.90 -12.81
N HIS A 564 3.56 3.93 -13.58
CA HIS A 564 4.98 3.77 -13.90
C HIS A 564 5.57 5.00 -14.63
N ARG A 565 4.87 5.49 -15.65
CA ARG A 565 5.38 6.56 -16.54
C ARG A 565 5.15 7.97 -16.02
N GLU A 566 4.03 8.18 -15.33
CA GLU A 566 3.56 9.52 -14.95
C GLU A 566 3.46 9.70 -13.44
N GLY A 567 3.66 8.65 -12.64
CA GLY A 567 3.52 8.70 -11.19
C GLY A 567 2.08 8.84 -10.67
N VAL A 568 1.05 8.62 -11.50
CA VAL A 568 -0.36 8.71 -11.11
C VAL A 568 -0.80 7.42 -10.43
N PRO A 569 -1.19 7.41 -9.13
CA PRO A 569 -1.61 6.20 -8.46
C PRO A 569 -2.83 5.55 -9.15
N PRO A 570 -2.82 4.21 -9.36
CA PRO A 570 -3.93 3.51 -10.04
C PRO A 570 -5.21 3.45 -9.21
N PHE A 571 -5.07 3.49 -7.88
CA PHE A 571 -6.15 3.61 -6.91
C PHE A 571 -5.89 4.86 -6.08
N ARG A 572 -6.89 5.74 -5.99
CA ARG A 572 -6.66 7.06 -5.38
C ARG A 572 -7.92 7.69 -4.81
N PRO A 573 -7.81 8.50 -3.75
CA PRO A 573 -8.97 9.16 -3.16
C PRO A 573 -9.47 10.27 -4.07
N LEU A 574 -10.73 10.66 -3.89
CA LEU A 574 -11.36 11.71 -4.71
C LEU A 574 -10.63 13.05 -4.61
N VAL A 575 -10.11 13.40 -3.45
CA VAL A 575 -9.41 14.66 -3.21
C VAL A 575 -8.17 14.83 -4.11
N LEU A 576 -7.55 13.73 -4.56
CA LEU A 576 -6.38 13.82 -5.43
C LEU A 576 -6.72 14.44 -6.80
N ASP A 577 -7.87 14.10 -7.37
CA ASP A 577 -8.33 14.60 -8.66
C ASP A 577 -9.28 15.81 -8.53
N HIS A 578 -9.87 16.03 -7.35
CA HIS A 578 -10.86 17.08 -7.06
C HIS A 578 -10.51 17.87 -5.79
N PRO A 579 -9.28 18.45 -5.68
CA PRO A 579 -8.83 19.14 -4.47
C PRO A 579 -9.62 20.40 -4.13
N ASP A 580 -10.22 21.05 -5.12
CA ASP A 580 -11.02 22.28 -4.97
C ASP A 580 -12.45 21.99 -4.51
N ASP A 581 -12.90 20.75 -4.56
CA ASP A 581 -14.19 20.34 -4.03
C ASP A 581 -14.06 19.90 -2.56
N VAL A 582 -14.36 20.80 -1.63
CA VAL A 582 -14.23 20.57 -0.18
C VAL A 582 -14.99 19.34 0.32
N ARG A 583 -16.03 18.89 -0.42
CA ARG A 583 -16.79 17.68 -0.08
C ARG A 583 -15.99 16.40 -0.28
N THR A 584 -14.90 16.43 -1.06
CA THR A 584 -14.01 15.29 -1.28
C THR A 584 -12.96 15.14 -0.18
N TRP A 585 -12.72 16.17 0.62
CA TRP A 585 -11.60 16.24 1.57
C TRP A 585 -11.63 15.19 2.68
N THR A 586 -12.82 14.72 3.02
CA THR A 586 -13.03 13.72 4.08
C THR A 586 -13.66 12.43 3.60
N VAL A 587 -13.79 12.25 2.26
CA VAL A 587 -14.34 11.02 1.68
C VAL A 587 -13.26 9.94 1.67
N ASP A 588 -13.42 8.92 2.49
CA ASP A 588 -12.44 7.86 2.72
C ASP A 588 -12.99 6.43 2.48
N ASP A 589 -14.24 6.34 2.07
CA ASP A 589 -14.99 5.10 1.91
C ASP A 589 -15.26 4.74 0.43
N GLN A 590 -14.74 5.53 -0.49
CA GLN A 590 -14.82 5.35 -1.94
C GLN A 590 -13.57 5.93 -2.61
N TYR A 591 -13.23 5.43 -3.80
CA TYR A 591 -12.00 5.81 -4.49
C TYR A 591 -12.13 5.69 -6.00
N LEU A 592 -11.22 6.38 -6.72
CA LEU A 592 -11.07 6.25 -8.16
C LEU A 592 -10.16 5.06 -8.48
N VAL A 593 -10.54 4.30 -9.50
CA VAL A 593 -9.79 3.19 -10.09
C VAL A 593 -9.45 3.58 -11.52
N GLY A 594 -8.18 3.81 -11.83
CA GLY A 594 -7.79 4.41 -13.11
C GLY A 594 -8.48 5.76 -13.32
N ASP A 595 -8.75 6.13 -14.59
CA ASP A 595 -9.26 7.47 -14.91
C ASP A 595 -10.78 7.55 -15.05
N ALA A 596 -11.42 6.40 -15.25
CA ALA A 596 -12.84 6.37 -15.62
C ALA A 596 -13.76 5.84 -14.52
N LEU A 597 -13.25 5.01 -13.60
CA LEU A 597 -14.08 4.32 -12.63
C LEU A 597 -14.03 4.95 -11.25
N LEU A 598 -15.19 5.02 -10.58
CA LEU A 598 -15.34 5.31 -9.16
C LEU A 598 -15.93 4.06 -8.50
N ALA A 599 -15.20 3.51 -7.53
CA ALA A 599 -15.61 2.35 -6.73
C ALA A 599 -16.05 2.78 -5.35
N ALA A 600 -17.19 2.25 -4.90
CA ALA A 600 -17.74 2.49 -3.58
C ALA A 600 -18.19 1.17 -2.94
N PRO A 601 -17.26 0.28 -2.52
CA PRO A 601 -17.61 -1.02 -1.95
C PRO A 601 -18.49 -0.90 -0.71
N VAL A 602 -19.33 -1.89 -0.47
CA VAL A 602 -20.28 -1.94 0.65
C VAL A 602 -19.76 -2.91 1.71
N VAL A 603 -19.86 -2.51 2.97
CA VAL A 603 -19.58 -3.38 4.10
C VAL A 603 -20.77 -4.29 4.35
N ALA A 604 -20.52 -5.55 4.74
CA ALA A 604 -21.58 -6.51 5.00
C ALA A 604 -22.55 -6.00 6.09
N GLY A 605 -23.84 -6.27 5.91
CA GLY A 605 -24.92 -5.80 6.80
C GLY A 605 -25.41 -4.37 6.51
N GLU A 606 -24.78 -3.64 5.57
CA GLU A 606 -25.24 -2.33 5.13
C GLU A 606 -26.14 -2.48 3.90
N PRO A 607 -27.47 -2.26 4.01
CA PRO A 607 -28.40 -2.47 2.88
C PRO A 607 -28.34 -1.36 1.85
N SER A 608 -27.79 -0.20 2.20
CA SER A 608 -27.69 0.99 1.35
C SER A 608 -26.44 1.77 1.66
N ARG A 609 -26.01 2.59 0.70
CA ARG A 609 -24.85 3.43 0.82
C ARG A 609 -25.06 4.77 0.13
N SER A 610 -24.57 5.84 0.75
CA SER A 610 -24.53 7.18 0.17
C SER A 610 -23.18 7.41 -0.50
N VAL A 611 -23.15 7.56 -1.82
CA VAL A 611 -21.94 7.74 -2.63
C VAL A 611 -21.85 9.18 -3.10
N TYR A 612 -20.70 9.82 -2.90
CA TYR A 612 -20.45 11.14 -3.47
C TYR A 612 -19.92 11.02 -4.90
N LEU A 613 -20.64 11.55 -5.87
CA LEU A 613 -20.18 11.69 -7.25
C LEU A 613 -19.63 13.11 -7.47
N PRO A 614 -18.34 13.30 -7.79
CA PRO A 614 -17.78 14.60 -8.14
C PRO A 614 -18.51 15.24 -9.33
N ALA A 615 -18.33 16.55 -9.52
CA ALA A 615 -18.97 17.30 -10.59
C ALA A 615 -18.73 16.68 -11.99
N GLY A 616 -19.74 16.76 -12.85
CA GLY A 616 -19.81 16.12 -14.16
C GLY A 616 -20.86 15.02 -14.19
N ASP A 617 -20.99 14.35 -15.32
CA ASP A 617 -21.94 13.24 -15.47
C ASP A 617 -21.25 11.90 -15.26
N TRP A 618 -21.98 11.00 -14.66
CA TRP A 618 -21.58 9.63 -14.35
C TRP A 618 -22.62 8.62 -14.84
N TYR A 619 -22.21 7.42 -15.04
CA TYR A 619 -23.10 6.29 -15.41
C TYR A 619 -22.93 5.18 -14.40
N SER A 620 -24.03 4.58 -13.95
CA SER A 620 -23.98 3.31 -13.25
C SER A 620 -23.36 2.24 -14.18
N PHE A 621 -22.32 1.56 -13.72
CA PHE A 621 -21.68 0.49 -14.51
C PHE A 621 -22.63 -0.64 -14.84
N TRP A 622 -23.57 -0.95 -13.92
CA TRP A 622 -24.48 -2.08 -14.04
C TRP A 622 -25.70 -1.76 -14.87
N SER A 623 -26.41 -0.68 -14.56
CA SER A 623 -27.67 -0.34 -15.23
C SER A 623 -27.49 0.56 -16.47
N GLY A 624 -26.36 1.25 -16.61
CA GLY A 624 -26.16 2.28 -17.62
C GLY A 624 -26.91 3.58 -17.34
N GLU A 625 -27.58 3.72 -16.21
CA GLU A 625 -28.28 4.95 -15.82
C GLU A 625 -27.30 6.12 -15.68
N ARG A 626 -27.67 7.25 -16.33
CA ARG A 626 -26.91 8.51 -16.24
C ARG A 626 -27.28 9.28 -14.96
N LEU A 627 -26.26 9.71 -14.22
CA LEU A 627 -26.39 10.41 -12.96
C LEU A 627 -25.60 11.72 -13.03
N THR A 628 -26.21 12.84 -12.63
CA THR A 628 -25.51 14.12 -12.49
C THR A 628 -24.72 14.13 -11.21
N GLY A 629 -23.41 14.41 -11.29
CA GLY A 629 -22.52 14.54 -10.14
C GLY A 629 -22.64 15.88 -9.40
N GLY A 630 -21.63 16.20 -8.58
CA GLY A 630 -21.64 17.31 -7.64
C GLY A 630 -22.55 17.09 -6.43
N ARG A 631 -22.98 15.84 -6.17
CA ARG A 631 -23.91 15.48 -5.10
C ARG A 631 -23.71 14.06 -4.60
N ARG A 632 -24.34 13.75 -3.47
CA ARG A 632 -24.47 12.37 -3.00
C ARG A 632 -25.67 11.69 -3.68
N VAL A 633 -25.51 10.40 -3.97
CA VAL A 633 -26.56 9.52 -4.47
C VAL A 633 -26.65 8.30 -3.55
N ASP A 634 -27.87 7.92 -3.20
CA ASP A 634 -28.10 6.75 -2.36
C ASP A 634 -28.34 5.53 -3.25
N VAL A 635 -27.59 4.48 -3.01
CA VAL A 635 -27.64 3.23 -3.76
C VAL A 635 -27.97 2.05 -2.85
N ARG A 636 -28.69 1.07 -3.40
CA ARG A 636 -29.04 -0.19 -2.73
C ARG A 636 -28.61 -1.37 -3.62
N PRO A 637 -27.31 -1.66 -3.67
CA PRO A 637 -26.81 -2.69 -4.58
C PRO A 637 -27.26 -4.08 -4.12
N SER A 638 -27.64 -4.91 -5.07
CA SER A 638 -27.80 -6.33 -4.83
C SER A 638 -26.45 -6.96 -4.41
N LEU A 639 -26.48 -8.18 -3.87
CA LEU A 639 -25.22 -8.87 -3.52
C LEU A 639 -24.39 -9.23 -4.77
N ASP A 640 -24.99 -9.21 -5.95
CA ASP A 640 -24.28 -9.47 -7.20
C ASP A 640 -23.55 -8.24 -7.76
N GLU A 641 -23.76 -7.06 -7.16
CA GLU A 641 -23.25 -5.77 -7.64
C GLU A 641 -22.44 -5.05 -6.56
N VAL A 642 -21.29 -4.53 -6.95
CA VAL A 642 -20.57 -3.52 -6.18
C VAL A 642 -20.90 -2.16 -6.79
N PRO A 643 -21.23 -1.10 -5.99
CA PRO A 643 -21.43 0.23 -6.53
C PRO A 643 -20.20 0.70 -7.31
N LEU A 644 -20.36 0.83 -8.61
CA LEU A 644 -19.32 1.19 -9.55
C LEU A 644 -19.91 2.17 -10.57
N PHE A 645 -19.25 3.32 -10.72
CA PHE A 645 -19.69 4.40 -11.59
C PHE A 645 -18.61 4.72 -12.62
N VAL A 646 -19.04 5.06 -13.83
CA VAL A 646 -18.16 5.41 -14.94
C VAL A 646 -18.37 6.85 -15.33
N ARG A 647 -17.27 7.59 -15.48
CA ARG A 647 -17.31 8.99 -15.90
C ARG A 647 -17.85 9.10 -17.34
N ALA A 648 -18.70 10.09 -17.61
CA ALA A 648 -19.13 10.41 -18.96
C ALA A 648 -17.93 10.77 -19.87
N GLY A 649 -17.99 10.37 -21.13
CA GLY A 649 -16.90 10.52 -22.10
C GLY A 649 -15.82 9.46 -21.99
N ALA A 650 -15.98 8.43 -21.17
CA ALA A 650 -15.01 7.34 -21.04
C ALA A 650 -15.24 6.23 -22.05
N LEU A 651 -14.14 5.61 -22.50
CA LEU A 651 -14.13 4.28 -23.10
C LEU A 651 -13.67 3.29 -22.04
N LEU A 652 -14.48 2.25 -21.80
CA LEU A 652 -14.12 1.19 -20.86
C LEU A 652 -13.96 -0.13 -21.61
N PRO A 653 -12.72 -0.57 -21.87
CA PRO A 653 -12.45 -1.87 -22.47
C PRO A 653 -12.60 -2.98 -21.42
N LEU A 654 -13.43 -3.95 -21.72
CA LEU A 654 -13.71 -5.09 -20.87
C LEU A 654 -13.26 -6.37 -21.60
N ALA A 655 -12.31 -7.09 -21.03
CA ALA A 655 -11.84 -8.35 -21.60
C ALA A 655 -12.90 -9.47 -21.46
N ARG A 656 -12.82 -10.45 -22.34
CA ARG A 656 -13.52 -11.70 -22.12
C ARG A 656 -13.04 -12.39 -20.84
N VAL A 657 -13.99 -12.89 -20.05
CA VAL A 657 -13.64 -13.67 -18.84
C VAL A 657 -13.03 -15.00 -19.27
N THR A 658 -11.80 -15.22 -18.81
CA THR A 658 -11.00 -16.43 -19.09
C THR A 658 -10.51 -17.07 -17.79
N PRO A 659 -10.07 -18.33 -17.80
CA PRO A 659 -9.53 -18.99 -16.60
C PRO A 659 -8.27 -18.33 -16.04
N HIS A 660 -7.49 -17.65 -16.88
CA HIS A 660 -6.29 -16.88 -16.51
C HIS A 660 -5.97 -15.83 -17.58
N THR A 661 -5.16 -14.84 -17.23
CA THR A 661 -4.82 -13.72 -18.12
C THR A 661 -3.94 -14.08 -19.31
N GLY A 662 -3.27 -15.23 -19.27
CA GLY A 662 -2.47 -15.78 -20.37
C GLY A 662 -3.30 -16.53 -21.44
N ASP A 663 -4.60 -16.73 -21.22
CA ASP A 663 -5.48 -17.31 -22.24
C ASP A 663 -5.59 -16.36 -23.43
N PRO A 664 -5.42 -16.82 -24.68
CA PRO A 664 -5.51 -15.94 -25.86
C PRO A 664 -6.84 -15.19 -25.97
N ALA A 665 -7.95 -15.78 -25.50
CA ALA A 665 -9.26 -15.13 -25.51
C ALA A 665 -9.38 -13.95 -24.53
N SER A 666 -8.43 -13.78 -23.58
CA SER A 666 -8.37 -12.60 -22.71
C SER A 666 -8.06 -11.30 -23.47
N GLY A 667 -7.59 -11.41 -24.71
CA GLY A 667 -7.39 -10.29 -25.63
C GLY A 667 -8.66 -9.84 -26.38
N GLU A 668 -9.78 -10.56 -26.29
CA GLU A 668 -11.05 -10.17 -26.88
C GLU A 668 -11.72 -9.10 -26.02
N LEU A 669 -11.90 -7.89 -26.57
CA LEU A 669 -12.44 -6.74 -25.85
C LEU A 669 -13.85 -6.38 -26.33
N GLY A 670 -14.78 -6.29 -25.37
CA GLY A 670 -15.99 -5.47 -25.54
C GLY A 670 -15.68 -4.07 -25.03
N VAL A 671 -15.92 -3.04 -25.83
CA VAL A 671 -15.65 -1.64 -25.43
C VAL A 671 -16.98 -0.95 -25.15
N ARG A 672 -17.19 -0.51 -23.92
CA ARG A 672 -18.34 0.33 -23.54
C ARG A 672 -18.00 1.79 -23.71
N VAL A 673 -18.90 2.52 -24.39
CA VAL A 673 -18.78 3.96 -24.66
C VAL A 673 -19.80 4.69 -23.82
N TYR A 674 -19.35 5.53 -22.90
CA TYR A 674 -20.21 6.22 -21.95
C TYR A 674 -20.48 7.66 -22.39
N GLY A 675 -21.66 7.86 -23.03
CA GLY A 675 -22.09 9.15 -23.59
C GLY A 675 -21.84 9.26 -25.10
N ASP A 676 -22.03 10.48 -25.64
CA ASP A 676 -22.09 10.75 -27.07
C ASP A 676 -20.89 11.53 -27.62
N ALA A 677 -19.98 11.95 -26.78
CA ALA A 677 -18.81 12.72 -27.19
C ALA A 677 -17.70 11.84 -27.78
N ASP A 678 -16.81 12.45 -28.58
CA ASP A 678 -15.55 11.81 -28.95
C ASP A 678 -14.79 11.34 -27.72
N ALA A 679 -14.27 10.13 -27.77
CA ALA A 679 -13.57 9.51 -26.65
C ALA A 679 -12.35 8.70 -27.10
N GLU A 680 -11.35 8.66 -26.25
CA GLU A 680 -10.12 7.92 -26.49
C GLU A 680 -9.62 7.27 -25.18
N CYS A 681 -9.07 6.06 -25.25
CA CYS A 681 -8.29 5.48 -24.16
C CYS A 681 -7.08 4.71 -24.69
N ALA A 682 -6.03 4.64 -23.88
CA ALA A 682 -4.83 3.87 -24.17
C ALA A 682 -4.86 2.53 -23.41
N LEU A 683 -4.46 1.48 -24.10
CA LEU A 683 -4.12 0.17 -23.55
C LEU A 683 -2.68 -0.17 -23.92
N TYR A 684 -2.14 -1.22 -23.35
CA TYR A 684 -0.76 -1.62 -23.61
C TYR A 684 -0.66 -3.13 -23.78
N GLU A 685 -0.10 -3.56 -24.91
CA GLU A 685 0.34 -4.93 -25.13
C GLU A 685 1.70 -5.12 -24.48
N ASP A 686 1.90 -6.26 -23.79
CA ASP A 686 2.98 -6.45 -22.84
C ASP A 686 3.37 -7.93 -22.77
N ASP A 687 4.66 -8.21 -22.92
CA ASP A 687 5.24 -9.55 -22.83
C ASP A 687 5.60 -9.97 -21.39
N GLY A 688 5.35 -9.10 -20.38
CA GLY A 688 5.66 -9.34 -18.98
C GLY A 688 7.16 -9.25 -18.65
N ARG A 689 7.96 -8.73 -19.57
CA ARG A 689 9.42 -8.58 -19.45
C ARG A 689 9.80 -7.12 -19.21
N HIS A 690 10.73 -6.61 -19.97
CA HIS A 690 11.25 -5.25 -19.79
C HIS A 690 10.18 -4.18 -20.12
N PRO A 691 10.05 -3.08 -19.31
CA PRO A 691 9.07 -2.01 -19.57
C PRO A 691 9.17 -1.37 -20.96
N ALA A 692 10.34 -1.39 -21.59
CA ALA A 692 10.52 -0.91 -22.97
C ALA A 692 9.80 -1.77 -24.03
N GLY A 693 9.32 -2.97 -23.67
CA GLY A 693 8.57 -3.87 -24.56
C GLY A 693 7.07 -3.52 -24.69
N LEU A 694 6.59 -2.47 -24.01
CA LEU A 694 5.19 -2.07 -24.07
C LEU A 694 4.83 -1.46 -25.42
N THR A 695 3.82 -2.02 -26.08
CA THR A 695 3.22 -1.44 -27.30
C THR A 695 1.91 -0.76 -26.93
N GLU A 696 1.82 0.53 -27.19
CA GLU A 696 0.58 1.30 -26.97
C GLU A 696 -0.48 0.95 -28.00
N VAL A 697 -1.69 0.71 -27.53
CA VAL A 697 -2.89 0.45 -28.33
C VAL A 697 -3.92 1.54 -27.98
N ARG A 698 -4.30 2.35 -28.96
CA ARG A 698 -5.31 3.41 -28.79
C ARG A 698 -6.66 2.92 -29.28
N LEU A 699 -7.65 3.03 -28.42
CA LEU A 699 -9.06 2.90 -28.76
C LEU A 699 -9.64 4.29 -28.93
N ARG A 700 -10.32 4.53 -30.06
CA ARG A 700 -10.96 5.80 -30.39
C ARG A 700 -12.40 5.61 -30.78
N TRP A 701 -13.24 6.44 -30.24
CA TRP A 701 -14.65 6.57 -30.62
C TRP A 701 -14.91 7.97 -31.14
N ARG A 702 -15.68 8.08 -32.22
CA ARG A 702 -16.16 9.34 -32.74
C ARG A 702 -17.67 9.43 -32.62
N ALA A 703 -18.17 10.59 -32.18
CA ALA A 703 -19.59 10.86 -32.04
C ALA A 703 -20.32 10.56 -33.37
N GLY A 704 -21.48 9.90 -33.25
CA GLY A 704 -22.29 9.53 -34.43
C GLY A 704 -21.79 8.31 -35.21
N GLN A 705 -20.65 7.73 -34.89
CA GLN A 705 -20.19 6.51 -35.54
C GLN A 705 -20.72 5.23 -34.84
N PRO A 706 -21.06 4.17 -35.60
CA PRO A 706 -21.56 2.91 -35.00
C PRO A 706 -20.46 2.07 -34.35
N ARG A 707 -19.18 2.32 -34.69
CA ARG A 707 -18.03 1.58 -34.20
C ARG A 707 -16.84 2.53 -34.02
N GLY A 708 -16.00 2.24 -33.05
CA GLY A 708 -14.71 2.91 -32.86
C GLY A 708 -13.58 2.21 -33.60
N GLU A 709 -12.39 2.71 -33.43
CA GLU A 709 -11.14 2.23 -34.03
C GLU A 709 -10.18 1.72 -32.95
N LEU A 710 -9.40 0.69 -33.31
CA LEU A 710 -8.22 0.26 -32.56
C LEU A 710 -6.98 0.54 -33.41
N ARG A 711 -6.03 1.32 -32.87
CA ARG A 711 -4.74 1.65 -33.53
C ARG A 711 -3.58 1.26 -32.64
N ARG A 712 -2.52 0.69 -33.21
CA ARG A 712 -1.27 0.38 -32.53
C ARG A 712 -0.20 1.41 -32.88
N ALA A 713 0.59 1.81 -31.88
CA ALA A 713 1.75 2.67 -32.08
C ALA A 713 2.96 1.78 -32.48
N GLY A 714 3.07 1.50 -33.78
CA GLY A 714 4.14 0.67 -34.33
C GLY A 714 3.78 -0.83 -34.46
N PRO A 715 4.71 -1.66 -34.98
CA PRO A 715 4.50 -3.09 -35.11
C PRO A 715 4.52 -3.74 -33.72
N ALA A 716 3.41 -4.36 -33.34
CA ALA A 716 3.34 -5.17 -32.13
C ALA A 716 4.19 -6.44 -32.32
N ARG A 717 5.05 -6.75 -31.35
CA ARG A 717 5.81 -8.00 -31.33
C ARG A 717 4.88 -9.20 -31.13
N ASP A 718 3.79 -9.00 -30.38
CA ASP A 718 2.76 -10.00 -30.13
C ASP A 718 1.40 -9.27 -29.96
N PRO A 719 0.63 -9.07 -31.04
CA PRO A 719 -0.66 -8.40 -30.96
C PRO A 719 -1.66 -9.24 -30.15
N HIS A 720 -2.04 -8.73 -28.99
CA HIS A 720 -2.92 -9.41 -28.07
C HIS A 720 -4.37 -8.94 -28.17
N TYR A 721 -4.59 -7.59 -28.25
CA TYR A 721 -5.93 -7.05 -28.18
C TYR A 721 -6.64 -6.99 -29.53
N ARG A 722 -7.92 -7.42 -29.53
CA ARG A 722 -8.87 -7.23 -30.64
C ARG A 722 -10.23 -6.81 -30.09
N VAL A 723 -10.84 -5.82 -30.70
CA VAL A 723 -12.20 -5.40 -30.29
C VAL A 723 -13.21 -6.27 -31.01
N VAL A 724 -14.05 -6.96 -30.27
CA VAL A 724 -15.12 -7.83 -30.78
C VAL A 724 -16.48 -7.14 -30.76
N ALA A 725 -16.68 -6.17 -29.89
CA ALA A 725 -17.92 -5.41 -29.78
C ALA A 725 -17.66 -3.96 -29.30
N TRP A 726 -18.49 -3.04 -29.78
CA TRP A 726 -18.64 -1.68 -29.26
C TRP A 726 -20.08 -1.55 -28.76
N GLU A 727 -20.23 -1.15 -27.50
CA GLU A 727 -21.53 -0.97 -26.85
C GLU A 727 -21.66 0.46 -26.37
N ARG A 728 -22.65 1.18 -26.85
CA ARG A 728 -22.96 2.52 -26.36
C ARG A 728 -23.84 2.40 -25.11
N VAL A 729 -23.49 3.16 -24.08
CA VAL A 729 -24.21 3.25 -22.81
C VAL A 729 -24.73 4.67 -22.64
N GLY A 730 -26.05 4.81 -22.56
CA GLY A 730 -26.74 6.10 -22.43
C GLY A 730 -27.28 6.70 -23.71
#